data_3ff49fb779c9f3197c711b132672fe26
#
_entry.id   3ff49fb779c9f3197c711b132672fe26
#
_cell.length_a   1.000
_cell.length_b   1.000
_cell.length_c   1.000
_cell.angle_alpha   90.00
_cell.angle_beta   90.00
_cell.angle_gamma   90.00
#
_symmetry.space_group_name_H-M   'P 1'
#
loop_
_entity.id
_entity.type
_entity.pdbx_description
1 polymer ?
#
loop_
_entity_poly.entity_id
_entity_poly.type
_entity_poly.pdbx_seq_one_letter_code
_entity_poly.pdbx_strand_id
1 'polypeptide(L)'
;ATFSVRDVSSVNGGSPLVLIDGAEGNINFLNPNDIESVSVLKDAQASIYGNRAANGVVLVTTKSAAKGKVKVDFNAYYAFKTPGRVKEKVNLLQFAEMDREACSDGSDNPVYSEDELDLIRENSDKVVMGGYLGFAKHYQYHDWTKSLLGKSSGLQNYSLNVSGGTDRYNFYVSGFYQSEDSPLKFGHDDSKRYSLRVKNEVKVLENLLFHSNISYTAHDHDFSSAIGTALAWGYRQPPWAPLYTPSGKFYSWQGYGNPAQELEEGGNTLYANAITTFNFALDWNILPELKISGQAILRRQVNDDTTNGGKYAQWNWDDSLNRYNTTENWASRAFSKQWYRNYNVYAEYHKLFAEKHDLKVMAGAQHEEFSYDTFSATRKNFTSDNFNLALGSSKDQETGAATWAETLRSVYGRLSYVYNDRYIVEINGRYDGTSRFAPGHRWGLFTGYSAAWRLSEEDFIKDLNIFDQLKIRGSWGQMGNCQGGIGRYDYIPIINISSDWPYPFNKEEKSQQASSNMVSLARTWEKLEVTNIGLDIAILNNRLSASVDWFYKKNKNMLIAVDYPSLLGATAPASNNGSLEVKGWEVSLAWRDKVNDFSYSVRGNISDSRNKVTNLGGFSGLRSGLISNIQGYSTNAYFGYQSGGIIRDEATLREYKKMKGVPDNLRVGDMMYLDLDGDGAITATGDPKRGYQGDLVYLGTSNPRYNFGLNIDMEWKGFDLSIFFQGVAKRKVVQDGEPLIPFYPDWHYPLSEFYHNTWSADRPNAKYPILTHDDDRNLWNYRTSDNLLVNAAYVRLKNLQFGYTIPRFLTQKIKVDRLRVYFSGNDLFEIDNIPFKYDPEDNGNYSGYPFMRYFSFGVNLNF
;
A
#
# COMPACT_ATOMS: atom_id res chain seq x y z
N ALA A 1 5.37 -0.64 -1.59
CA ALA A 1 4.84 0.59 -1.00
C ALA A 1 3.85 1.24 -1.96
N THR A 2 2.71 1.67 -1.46
CA THR A 2 1.75 2.50 -2.18
C THR A 2 1.95 3.95 -1.78
N PHE A 3 1.89 4.86 -2.73
CA PHE A 3 1.94 6.29 -2.46
C PHE A 3 0.80 7.00 -3.18
N SER A 4 0.32 8.09 -2.58
CA SER A 4 -0.73 8.95 -3.15
C SER A 4 -0.21 10.38 -3.29
N VAL A 5 -0.77 11.12 -4.24
CA VAL A 5 -0.45 12.53 -4.47
C VAL A 5 -1.68 13.38 -4.15
N ARG A 6 -1.60 14.19 -3.08
CA ARG A 6 -2.66 15.13 -2.69
C ARG A 6 -4.01 14.46 -2.43
N ASP A 7 -4.05 13.38 -1.63
CA ASP A 7 -5.26 12.62 -1.30
C ASP A 7 -5.88 11.86 -2.49
N VAL A 8 -6.89 11.03 -2.22
CA VAL A 8 -7.61 10.27 -3.24
C VAL A 8 -8.41 11.18 -4.16
N SER A 9 -8.42 10.88 -5.45
CA SER A 9 -9.14 11.66 -6.47
C SER A 9 -10.45 11.00 -6.91
N SER A 10 -10.70 9.75 -6.51
CA SER A 10 -11.93 9.00 -6.81
C SER A 10 -12.23 8.02 -5.69
N VAL A 11 -13.50 7.72 -5.43
CA VAL A 11 -13.92 6.63 -4.52
C VAL A 11 -13.51 5.25 -5.05
N ASN A 12 -13.22 5.15 -6.34
CA ASN A 12 -12.75 3.93 -6.98
C ASN A 12 -11.23 3.69 -6.79
N GLY A 13 -10.57 4.55 -5.99
CA GLY A 13 -9.13 4.50 -5.79
C GLY A 13 -8.35 5.01 -7.01
N GLY A 14 -7.08 4.67 -7.07
CA GLY A 14 -6.16 4.99 -8.15
C GLY A 14 -4.78 5.32 -7.62
N SER A 15 -3.76 4.82 -8.31
CA SER A 15 -2.35 5.12 -8.03
C SER A 15 -1.83 6.21 -8.96
N PRO A 16 -0.84 7.00 -8.55
CA PRO A 16 -0.13 7.90 -9.45
C PRO A 16 0.47 7.16 -10.63
N LEU A 17 0.51 7.80 -11.78
CA LEU A 17 1.21 7.31 -12.95
C LEU A 17 2.72 7.43 -12.73
N VAL A 18 3.44 6.32 -12.73
CA VAL A 18 4.90 6.31 -12.64
C VAL A 18 5.49 6.16 -14.03
N LEU A 19 6.29 7.12 -14.45
CA LEU A 19 7.02 7.09 -15.71
C LEU A 19 8.53 7.01 -15.45
N ILE A 20 9.16 5.95 -15.92
CA ILE A 20 10.61 5.74 -15.85
C ILE A 20 11.17 5.98 -17.23
N ASP A 21 11.94 7.05 -17.42
CA ASP A 21 12.46 7.50 -18.72
C ASP A 21 11.37 7.58 -19.82
N GLY A 22 10.18 8.04 -19.44
CA GLY A 22 9.01 8.18 -20.33
C GLY A 22 8.16 6.91 -20.50
N ALA A 23 8.59 5.76 -19.98
CA ALA A 23 7.82 4.52 -19.99
C ALA A 23 7.03 4.36 -18.68
N GLU A 24 5.77 3.94 -18.76
CA GLU A 24 5.08 3.50 -17.56
C GLU A 24 5.83 2.34 -16.92
N GLY A 25 6.03 2.38 -15.60
CA GLY A 25 6.80 1.38 -14.89
C GLY A 25 6.49 1.32 -13.40
N ASN A 26 7.06 0.33 -12.74
CA ASN A 26 6.97 0.18 -11.29
C ASN A 26 8.32 0.51 -10.66
N ILE A 27 8.35 1.56 -9.83
CA ILE A 27 9.57 2.02 -9.16
C ILE A 27 10.18 0.95 -8.23
N ASN A 28 9.38 0.01 -7.72
CA ASN A 28 9.84 -1.06 -6.84
C ASN A 28 10.78 -2.06 -7.56
N PHE A 29 10.75 -2.11 -8.89
CA PHE A 29 11.64 -2.95 -9.69
C PHE A 29 12.88 -2.21 -10.20
N LEU A 30 13.00 -0.91 -9.92
CA LEU A 30 14.15 -0.12 -10.33
C LEU A 30 15.28 -0.25 -9.30
N ASN A 31 16.53 -0.34 -9.81
CA ASN A 31 17.71 -0.18 -8.96
C ASN A 31 17.76 1.27 -8.44
N PRO A 32 17.73 1.51 -7.13
CA PRO A 32 17.78 2.88 -6.58
C PRO A 32 19.05 3.65 -7.01
N ASN A 33 20.17 2.95 -7.21
CA ASN A 33 21.42 3.55 -7.65
C ASN A 33 21.39 4.04 -9.11
N ASP A 34 20.42 3.61 -9.92
CA ASP A 34 20.20 4.11 -11.28
C ASP A 34 19.41 5.43 -11.31
N ILE A 35 18.77 5.82 -10.22
CA ILE A 35 17.92 7.02 -10.19
C ILE A 35 18.80 8.26 -10.17
N GLU A 36 18.56 9.18 -11.11
CA GLU A 36 19.14 10.51 -11.14
C GLU A 36 18.23 11.52 -10.44
N SER A 37 16.94 11.49 -10.77
CA SER A 37 15.95 12.40 -10.18
C SER A 37 14.55 11.79 -10.14
N VAL A 38 13.75 12.27 -9.18
CA VAL A 38 12.32 11.97 -9.09
C VAL A 38 11.58 13.30 -9.02
N SER A 39 10.65 13.53 -9.93
CA SER A 39 9.79 14.70 -9.98
C SER A 39 8.34 14.30 -9.86
N VAL A 40 7.57 15.01 -9.03
CA VAL A 40 6.14 14.72 -8.82
C VAL A 40 5.31 15.87 -9.37
N LEU A 41 4.52 15.60 -10.40
CA LEU A 41 3.59 16.55 -10.98
C LEU A 41 2.23 16.40 -10.31
N LYS A 42 1.75 17.47 -9.71
CA LYS A 42 0.59 17.48 -8.80
C LYS A 42 -0.61 18.28 -9.32
N ASP A 43 -0.41 19.12 -10.33
CA ASP A 43 -1.35 20.16 -10.78
C ASP A 43 -1.59 20.13 -12.30
N ALA A 44 -2.00 21.26 -12.89
CA ALA A 44 -2.32 21.39 -14.31
C ALA A 44 -1.21 20.91 -15.27
N GLN A 45 0.06 20.94 -14.87
CA GLN A 45 1.14 20.40 -15.69
C GLN A 45 1.04 18.88 -15.90
N ALA A 46 0.41 18.16 -14.97
CA ALA A 46 0.16 16.74 -15.12
C ALA A 46 -0.81 16.44 -16.28
N SER A 47 -1.64 17.41 -16.73
CA SER A 47 -2.62 17.19 -17.79
C SER A 47 -2.00 16.80 -19.14
N ILE A 48 -0.76 17.17 -19.41
CA ILE A 48 -0.05 16.77 -20.63
C ILE A 48 0.20 15.24 -20.68
N TYR A 49 0.22 14.57 -19.52
CA TYR A 49 0.34 13.11 -19.41
C TYR A 49 -1.00 12.38 -19.49
N GLY A 50 -2.10 13.13 -19.62
CA GLY A 50 -3.42 12.68 -20.05
C GLY A 50 -4.21 11.88 -19.02
N ASN A 51 -4.82 10.84 -19.51
CA ASN A 51 -5.89 10.08 -18.91
C ASN A 51 -5.56 9.29 -17.65
N ARG A 52 -4.29 9.16 -17.29
CA ARG A 52 -3.82 8.43 -16.10
C ARG A 52 -3.19 9.35 -15.06
N ALA A 53 -3.13 10.64 -15.38
CA ALA A 53 -2.55 11.66 -14.51
C ALA A 53 -3.50 12.16 -13.39
N ALA A 54 -4.74 11.69 -13.35
CA ALA A 54 -5.74 12.13 -12.36
C ALA A 54 -5.30 11.96 -10.91
N ASN A 55 -4.45 10.95 -10.61
CA ASN A 55 -3.90 10.71 -9.29
C ASN A 55 -2.48 11.29 -9.10
N GLY A 56 -2.02 12.15 -10.03
CA GLY A 56 -0.67 12.69 -10.10
C GLY A 56 0.26 11.85 -10.97
N VAL A 57 1.44 12.41 -11.28
CA VAL A 57 2.46 11.76 -12.10
C VAL A 57 3.79 11.79 -11.36
N VAL A 58 4.46 10.66 -11.28
CA VAL A 58 5.82 10.52 -10.75
C VAL A 58 6.76 10.25 -11.93
N LEU A 59 7.60 11.23 -12.22
CA LEU A 59 8.62 11.13 -13.27
C LEU A 59 9.93 10.67 -12.64
N VAL A 60 10.41 9.53 -13.05
CA VAL A 60 11.71 8.99 -12.63
C VAL A 60 12.64 9.06 -13.83
N THR A 61 13.71 9.86 -13.68
CA THR A 61 14.80 9.91 -14.66
C THR A 61 15.92 9.05 -14.14
N THR A 62 16.39 8.11 -14.96
CA THR A 62 17.55 7.31 -14.60
C THR A 62 18.83 7.92 -15.15
N LYS A 63 19.94 7.69 -14.44
CA LYS A 63 21.27 8.21 -14.78
C LYS A 63 21.59 8.00 -16.25
N SER A 64 22.15 9.01 -16.85
CA SER A 64 22.57 9.02 -18.24
C SER A 64 24.10 8.92 -18.35
N ALA A 65 24.53 8.58 -19.52
CA ALA A 65 25.96 8.60 -19.88
C ALA A 65 26.54 10.02 -19.75
N ALA A 66 27.64 10.14 -19.07
CA ALA A 66 28.35 11.39 -18.97
C ALA A 66 29.57 11.40 -19.95
N LYS A 67 29.81 12.55 -20.59
CA LYS A 67 31.03 12.74 -21.35
C LYS A 67 32.29 12.66 -20.45
N GLY A 68 33.35 12.06 -20.92
CA GLY A 68 34.63 12.03 -20.22
C GLY A 68 35.19 10.62 -20.01
N LYS A 69 36.16 10.53 -19.12
CA LYS A 69 36.77 9.25 -18.75
C LYS A 69 35.76 8.25 -18.22
N VAL A 70 36.06 6.98 -18.44
CA VAL A 70 35.27 5.90 -17.85
C VAL A 70 35.34 6.01 -16.34
N LYS A 71 34.14 5.98 -15.71
CA LYS A 71 33.97 5.95 -14.26
C LYS A 71 33.30 4.63 -13.89
N VAL A 72 33.74 4.06 -12.80
CA VAL A 72 33.18 2.83 -12.26
C VAL A 72 32.75 3.13 -10.83
N ASP A 73 31.43 2.96 -10.56
CA ASP A 73 30.86 3.13 -9.25
C ASP A 73 30.36 1.78 -8.75
N PHE A 74 30.85 1.35 -7.60
CA PHE A 74 30.42 0.13 -6.93
C PHE A 74 29.82 0.47 -5.57
N ASN A 75 28.61 -0.06 -5.30
CA ASN A 75 27.94 0.03 -4.01
C ASN A 75 27.62 -1.37 -3.52
N ALA A 76 27.96 -1.66 -2.28
CA ALA A 76 27.60 -2.91 -1.62
C ALA A 76 27.16 -2.64 -0.18
N TYR A 77 26.09 -3.29 0.28
CA TYR A 77 25.73 -3.30 1.68
C TYR A 77 25.10 -4.62 2.10
N TYR A 78 25.25 -4.90 3.37
CA TYR A 78 24.56 -5.96 4.07
C TYR A 78 23.68 -5.35 5.16
N ALA A 79 22.42 -5.80 5.25
CA ALA A 79 21.49 -5.36 6.26
C ALA A 79 21.00 -6.54 7.12
N PHE A 80 20.90 -6.28 8.42
CA PHE A 80 20.17 -7.12 9.36
C PHE A 80 18.75 -6.59 9.46
N LYS A 81 17.75 -7.45 9.22
CA LYS A 81 16.33 -7.15 9.43
C LYS A 81 15.91 -7.73 10.76
N THR A 82 15.20 -6.97 11.56
CA THR A 82 14.65 -7.41 12.84
C THR A 82 13.18 -7.05 12.93
N PRO A 83 12.31 -7.90 13.54
CA PRO A 83 10.95 -7.52 13.83
C PRO A 83 10.92 -6.25 14.68
N GLY A 84 10.18 -5.24 14.26
CA GLY A 84 10.05 -3.97 14.96
C GLY A 84 8.97 -4.01 16.03
N ARG A 85 7.72 -4.05 15.59
CA ARG A 85 6.55 -4.08 16.47
C ARG A 85 5.80 -5.39 16.28
N VAL A 86 5.59 -6.07 17.38
CA VAL A 86 4.81 -7.31 17.46
C VAL A 86 3.74 -7.10 18.52
N LYS A 87 2.50 -7.44 18.23
CA LYS A 87 1.41 -7.40 19.20
C LYS A 87 1.72 -8.32 20.36
N GLU A 88 1.70 -7.78 21.58
CA GLU A 88 1.98 -8.56 22.78
C GLU A 88 0.70 -9.26 23.27
N LYS A 89 0.82 -10.55 23.54
CA LYS A 89 -0.23 -11.35 24.13
C LYS A 89 0.03 -11.56 25.62
N VAL A 90 -1.01 -11.93 26.34
CA VAL A 90 -0.88 -12.35 27.74
C VAL A 90 0.00 -13.61 27.84
N ASN A 91 0.74 -13.76 28.92
CA ASN A 91 1.39 -15.03 29.24
C ASN A 91 0.36 -16.04 29.81
N LEU A 92 0.79 -17.28 30.06
CA LEU A 92 -0.13 -18.34 30.48
C LEU A 92 -0.82 -18.04 31.83
N LEU A 93 -0.10 -17.46 32.80
CA LEU A 93 -0.69 -17.10 34.09
C LEU A 93 -1.73 -15.99 33.93
N GLN A 94 -1.38 -14.93 33.20
CA GLN A 94 -2.31 -13.84 32.89
C GLN A 94 -3.56 -14.35 32.16
N PHE A 95 -3.35 -15.27 31.20
CA PHE A 95 -4.47 -15.92 30.50
C PHE A 95 -5.36 -16.66 31.50
N ALA A 96 -4.81 -17.52 32.35
CA ALA A 96 -5.57 -18.30 33.32
C ALA A 96 -6.35 -17.41 34.31
N GLU A 97 -5.78 -16.30 34.75
CA GLU A 97 -6.47 -15.32 35.60
C GLU A 97 -7.61 -14.63 34.88
N MET A 98 -7.41 -14.19 33.61
CA MET A 98 -8.45 -13.55 32.80
C MET A 98 -9.56 -14.54 32.39
N ASP A 99 -9.20 -15.76 32.07
CA ASP A 99 -10.14 -16.83 31.74
C ASP A 99 -11.08 -17.14 32.91
N ARG A 100 -10.53 -17.25 34.12
CA ARG A 100 -11.31 -17.42 35.35
C ARG A 100 -12.23 -16.23 35.64
N GLU A 101 -11.74 -15.01 35.38
CA GLU A 101 -12.58 -13.81 35.50
C GLU A 101 -13.73 -13.84 34.47
N ALA A 102 -13.45 -14.23 33.22
CA ALA A 102 -14.46 -14.36 32.16
C ALA A 102 -15.52 -15.40 32.50
N CYS A 103 -15.12 -16.55 33.08
CA CYS A 103 -16.02 -17.60 33.53
C CYS A 103 -16.83 -17.29 34.79
N SER A 104 -16.51 -16.20 35.51
CA SER A 104 -17.18 -15.81 36.76
C SER A 104 -18.66 -15.55 36.59
N ASP A 105 -19.10 -15.31 35.38
CA ASP A 105 -20.50 -15.09 35.02
C ASP A 105 -21.26 -16.40 34.72
N GLY A 106 -20.57 -17.54 34.74
CA GLY A 106 -21.15 -18.84 34.45
C GLY A 106 -21.38 -19.11 32.96
N SER A 107 -20.78 -18.32 32.08
CA SER A 107 -20.84 -18.53 30.62
C SER A 107 -20.04 -19.76 30.16
N ASP A 108 -18.97 -20.12 30.89
CA ASP A 108 -18.15 -21.30 30.64
C ASP A 108 -17.45 -21.77 31.93
N ASN A 109 -16.66 -22.85 31.85
CA ASN A 109 -15.78 -23.33 32.92
C ASN A 109 -14.31 -22.93 32.59
N PRO A 110 -13.58 -22.45 33.60
CA PRO A 110 -12.22 -22.01 33.36
C PRO A 110 -11.32 -23.20 32.96
N VAL A 111 -10.39 -22.93 32.03
CA VAL A 111 -9.39 -23.90 31.58
C VAL A 111 -8.57 -24.42 32.76
N TYR A 112 -8.24 -23.53 33.70
CA TYR A 112 -7.43 -23.85 34.89
C TYR A 112 -8.19 -23.51 36.18
N SER A 113 -8.20 -24.48 37.11
CA SER A 113 -8.73 -24.24 38.48
C SER A 113 -7.76 -23.39 39.30
N GLU A 114 -8.20 -22.88 40.45
CA GLU A 114 -7.34 -22.09 41.35
C GLU A 114 -6.09 -22.86 41.79
N ASP A 115 -6.27 -24.14 42.17
CA ASP A 115 -5.18 -25.01 42.62
C ASP A 115 -4.17 -25.32 41.52
N GLU A 116 -4.52 -25.13 40.24
CA GLU A 116 -3.64 -25.34 39.08
C GLU A 116 -2.80 -24.12 38.76
N LEU A 117 -3.12 -22.94 39.29
CA LEU A 117 -2.31 -21.74 39.04
C LEU A 117 -0.89 -21.86 39.58
N ASP A 118 -0.69 -22.62 40.64
CA ASP A 118 0.65 -22.87 41.18
C ASP A 118 1.52 -23.70 40.22
N LEU A 119 0.91 -24.69 39.53
CA LEU A 119 1.61 -25.44 38.49
C LEU A 119 2.03 -24.53 37.32
N ILE A 120 1.22 -23.54 36.97
CA ILE A 120 1.59 -22.56 35.95
C ILE A 120 2.73 -21.65 36.44
N ARG A 121 2.68 -21.17 37.70
CA ARG A 121 3.75 -20.34 38.30
C ARG A 121 5.07 -21.08 38.36
N GLU A 122 5.03 -22.38 38.62
CA GLU A 122 6.20 -23.27 38.64
C GLU A 122 6.67 -23.66 37.23
N ASN A 123 5.92 -23.27 36.17
CA ASN A 123 6.15 -23.71 34.78
C ASN A 123 6.29 -25.21 34.67
N SER A 124 5.37 -25.93 35.31
CA SER A 124 5.40 -27.37 35.45
C SER A 124 5.32 -28.11 34.10
N ASP A 125 6.13 -29.15 33.93
CA ASP A 125 6.11 -30.04 32.77
C ASP A 125 4.98 -31.09 32.82
N LYS A 126 4.16 -31.06 33.85
CA LYS A 126 3.00 -31.93 34.00
C LYS A 126 2.04 -31.78 32.82
N VAL A 127 1.50 -32.90 32.36
CA VAL A 127 0.46 -32.93 31.32
C VAL A 127 -0.69 -33.77 31.82
N VAL A 128 -1.91 -33.24 31.68
CA VAL A 128 -3.14 -33.96 32.03
C VAL A 128 -3.90 -34.31 30.76
N MET A 129 -3.93 -35.60 30.44
CA MET A 129 -4.66 -36.11 29.26
C MET A 129 -6.16 -35.98 29.48
N GLY A 130 -6.88 -35.48 28.46
CA GLY A 130 -8.32 -35.26 28.56
C GLY A 130 -8.72 -34.13 29.52
N GLY A 131 -7.77 -33.32 29.98
CA GLY A 131 -7.99 -32.33 31.03
C GLY A 131 -8.75 -31.07 30.60
N TYR A 132 -8.85 -30.79 29.30
CA TYR A 132 -9.64 -29.71 28.77
C TYR A 132 -10.28 -30.11 27.43
N LEU A 133 -11.61 -30.10 27.35
CA LEU A 133 -12.39 -30.51 26.17
C LEU A 133 -11.95 -31.86 25.55
N GLY A 134 -11.41 -32.78 26.36
CA GLY A 134 -10.90 -34.07 25.92
C GLY A 134 -9.46 -34.06 25.40
N PHE A 135 -8.77 -32.90 25.39
CA PHE A 135 -7.38 -32.74 24.92
C PHE A 135 -6.38 -32.67 26.08
N ALA A 136 -5.09 -32.76 25.73
CA ALA A 136 -4.03 -32.60 26.71
C ALA A 136 -3.97 -31.16 27.23
N LYS A 137 -3.94 -31.02 28.58
CA LYS A 137 -3.77 -29.77 29.28
C LYS A 137 -2.34 -29.62 29.75
N HIS A 138 -1.71 -28.49 29.42
CA HIS A 138 -0.32 -28.17 29.71
C HIS A 138 -0.22 -26.98 30.67
N TYR A 139 0.87 -26.88 31.42
CA TYR A 139 1.12 -25.82 32.41
C TYR A 139 2.34 -24.98 32.08
N GLN A 140 2.97 -25.26 30.93
CA GLN A 140 4.09 -24.46 30.41
C GLN A 140 3.63 -23.39 29.45
N TYR A 141 4.25 -22.21 29.56
CA TYR A 141 4.00 -21.10 28.64
C TYR A 141 4.70 -21.29 27.30
N HIS A 142 3.96 -21.12 26.22
CA HIS A 142 4.50 -21.14 24.87
C HIS A 142 4.16 -19.85 24.12
N ASP A 143 5.20 -19.10 23.71
CA ASP A 143 5.05 -17.87 22.92
C ASP A 143 5.10 -18.21 21.42
N TRP A 144 3.94 -18.36 20.82
CA TRP A 144 3.80 -18.71 19.41
C TRP A 144 4.39 -17.68 18.46
N THR A 145 4.28 -16.39 18.78
CA THR A 145 4.85 -15.33 17.94
C THR A 145 6.36 -15.43 17.87
N LYS A 146 7.02 -15.60 19.01
CA LYS A 146 8.47 -15.81 19.06
C LYS A 146 8.90 -17.18 18.51
N SER A 147 7.99 -18.15 18.50
CA SER A 147 8.26 -19.46 17.92
C SER A 147 8.30 -19.45 16.42
N LEU A 148 7.47 -18.65 15.76
CA LEU A 148 7.40 -18.54 14.31
C LEU A 148 8.44 -17.59 13.71
N LEU A 149 8.78 -16.51 14.42
CA LEU A 149 9.65 -15.45 13.91
C LEU A 149 11.09 -15.58 14.42
N GLY A 150 12.06 -15.45 13.53
CA GLY A 150 13.47 -15.29 13.85
C GLY A 150 13.77 -13.94 14.51
N LYS A 151 14.85 -13.85 15.25
CA LYS A 151 15.32 -12.59 15.83
C LYS A 151 15.84 -11.62 14.78
N SER A 152 16.43 -12.15 13.71
CA SER A 152 16.92 -11.37 12.58
C SER A 152 17.02 -12.22 11.32
N SER A 153 16.98 -11.57 10.15
CA SER A 153 17.28 -12.16 8.84
C SER A 153 18.19 -11.23 8.05
N GLY A 154 18.75 -11.72 6.93
CA GLY A 154 19.72 -11.01 6.11
C GLY A 154 19.09 -10.31 4.92
N LEU A 155 19.72 -9.23 4.47
CA LEU A 155 19.53 -8.65 3.15
C LEU A 155 20.90 -8.21 2.62
N GLN A 156 21.24 -8.60 1.40
CA GLN A 156 22.44 -8.17 0.72
C GLN A 156 22.13 -7.48 -0.59
N ASN A 157 22.92 -6.47 -0.92
CA ASN A 157 22.71 -5.64 -2.10
C ASN A 157 24.06 -5.28 -2.74
N TYR A 158 24.14 -5.45 -4.05
CA TYR A 158 25.31 -5.11 -4.85
C TYR A 158 24.86 -4.33 -6.09
N SER A 159 25.52 -3.24 -6.39
CA SER A 159 25.28 -2.42 -7.58
C SER A 159 26.62 -1.99 -8.18
N LEU A 160 26.77 -2.22 -9.49
CA LEU A 160 27.93 -1.80 -10.26
C LEU A 160 27.46 -0.94 -11.42
N ASN A 161 28.00 0.26 -11.55
CA ASN A 161 27.70 1.18 -12.62
C ASN A 161 28.99 1.57 -13.35
N VAL A 162 28.97 1.54 -14.68
CA VAL A 162 30.07 1.95 -15.52
C VAL A 162 29.55 2.98 -16.53
N SER A 163 30.15 4.14 -16.56
CA SER A 163 29.76 5.20 -17.50
C SER A 163 30.96 5.91 -18.10
N GLY A 164 30.82 6.43 -19.30
CA GLY A 164 31.84 7.17 -19.95
C GLY A 164 31.45 7.55 -21.35
N GLY A 165 32.31 8.31 -22.06
CA GLY A 165 32.02 8.63 -23.44
C GLY A 165 32.86 9.74 -24.02
N THR A 166 32.56 10.03 -25.26
CA THR A 166 33.15 11.06 -26.10
C THR A 166 32.12 12.10 -26.54
N ASP A 167 32.48 13.03 -27.40
CA ASP A 167 31.48 13.96 -27.96
C ASP A 167 30.47 13.28 -28.91
N ARG A 168 30.78 12.06 -29.42
CA ARG A 168 29.91 11.35 -30.37
C ARG A 168 29.20 10.14 -29.79
N TYR A 169 29.74 9.55 -28.73
CA TYR A 169 29.21 8.33 -28.15
C TYR A 169 29.35 8.33 -26.63
N ASN A 170 28.25 8.23 -25.92
CA ASN A 170 28.21 8.12 -24.48
C ASN A 170 27.47 6.83 -24.06
N PHE A 171 27.94 6.21 -23.00
CA PHE A 171 27.32 4.98 -22.50
C PHE A 171 27.18 4.96 -20.98
N TYR A 172 26.17 4.26 -20.51
CA TYR A 172 25.94 3.93 -19.10
C TYR A 172 25.49 2.47 -19.02
N VAL A 173 26.18 1.68 -18.20
CA VAL A 173 25.85 0.27 -17.95
C VAL A 173 25.72 0.09 -16.46
N SER A 174 24.63 -0.50 -15.98
CA SER A 174 24.46 -0.86 -14.58
C SER A 174 24.03 -2.30 -14.42
N GLY A 175 24.62 -2.95 -13.40
CA GLY A 175 24.25 -4.27 -12.90
C GLY A 175 23.82 -4.18 -11.44
N PHE A 176 22.79 -4.94 -11.06
CA PHE A 176 22.24 -4.93 -9.71
C PHE A 176 21.85 -6.34 -9.29
N TYR A 177 22.15 -6.66 -8.04
CA TYR A 177 21.70 -7.88 -7.37
C TYR A 177 21.26 -7.56 -5.96
N GLN A 178 20.12 -8.11 -5.56
CA GLN A 178 19.62 -8.09 -4.18
C GLN A 178 19.10 -9.46 -3.82
N SER A 179 19.44 -9.93 -2.60
CA SER A 179 18.85 -11.11 -1.98
C SER A 179 18.37 -10.73 -0.59
N GLU A 180 17.19 -11.17 -0.26
CA GLU A 180 16.53 -10.92 1.02
C GLU A 180 16.05 -12.26 1.58
N ASP A 181 16.52 -12.61 2.79
CA ASP A 181 16.23 -13.88 3.43
C ASP A 181 14.98 -13.79 4.30
N SER A 182 14.34 -14.92 4.54
CA SER A 182 13.16 -15.09 5.36
C SER A 182 13.37 -14.66 6.82
N PRO A 183 12.43 -13.92 7.43
CA PRO A 183 12.41 -13.72 8.88
C PRO A 183 11.73 -14.85 9.64
N LEU A 184 11.24 -15.89 8.98
CA LEU A 184 10.58 -17.05 9.58
C LEU A 184 11.61 -18.05 10.13
N LYS A 185 11.23 -18.82 11.15
CA LYS A 185 12.01 -19.95 11.67
C LYS A 185 11.64 -21.27 10.98
N PHE A 186 10.45 -21.33 10.41
CA PHE A 186 9.89 -22.46 9.70
C PHE A 186 9.50 -22.04 8.32
N GLY A 187 9.63 -22.95 7.34
CA GLY A 187 9.41 -22.61 5.96
C GLY A 187 10.39 -21.54 5.46
N HIS A 188 10.00 -20.79 4.46
CA HIS A 188 10.84 -19.76 3.84
C HIS A 188 10.00 -18.63 3.26
N ASP A 189 10.66 -17.50 3.00
CA ASP A 189 10.12 -16.32 2.34
C ASP A 189 11.32 -15.51 1.80
N ASP A 190 11.88 -16.00 0.70
CA ASP A 190 13.12 -15.51 0.13
C ASP A 190 12.84 -14.72 -1.15
N SER A 191 13.52 -13.62 -1.32
CA SER A 191 13.37 -12.76 -2.50
C SER A 191 14.71 -12.48 -3.15
N LYS A 192 14.82 -12.68 -4.47
CA LYS A 192 16.00 -12.37 -5.26
C LYS A 192 15.65 -11.47 -6.42
N ARG A 193 16.42 -10.42 -6.62
CA ARG A 193 16.24 -9.48 -7.71
C ARG A 193 17.53 -9.21 -8.45
N TYR A 194 17.45 -9.25 -9.77
CA TYR A 194 18.56 -8.97 -10.68
C TYR A 194 18.14 -7.86 -11.66
N SER A 195 19.02 -6.95 -11.98
CA SER A 195 18.76 -6.06 -13.11
C SER A 195 20.05 -5.73 -13.88
N LEU A 196 19.88 -5.54 -15.17
CA LEU A 196 20.88 -5.04 -16.08
C LEU A 196 20.26 -3.88 -16.87
N ARG A 197 20.97 -2.77 -16.98
CA ARG A 197 20.56 -1.62 -17.79
C ARG A 197 21.72 -1.16 -18.65
N VAL A 198 21.44 -0.90 -19.92
CA VAL A 198 22.39 -0.34 -20.87
C VAL A 198 21.77 0.87 -21.54
N LYS A 199 22.36 2.03 -21.35
CA LYS A 199 22.00 3.25 -22.06
C LYS A 199 23.11 3.67 -22.98
N ASN A 200 22.75 4.08 -24.20
CA ASN A 200 23.66 4.67 -25.14
C ASN A 200 23.06 5.95 -25.71
N GLU A 201 23.92 6.90 -25.94
CA GLU A 201 23.62 8.12 -26.66
C GLU A 201 24.64 8.26 -27.80
N VAL A 202 24.15 8.33 -29.02
CA VAL A 202 24.98 8.36 -30.26
C VAL A 202 24.61 9.58 -31.09
N LYS A 203 25.57 10.46 -31.31
CA LYS A 203 25.42 11.58 -32.23
C LYS A 203 25.68 11.05 -33.65
N VAL A 204 24.56 10.66 -34.31
CA VAL A 204 24.59 10.07 -35.66
C VAL A 204 25.03 11.11 -36.70
N LEU A 205 24.45 12.32 -36.61
CA LEU A 205 24.82 13.53 -37.36
C LEU A 205 24.98 14.68 -36.36
N GLU A 206 25.55 15.81 -36.78
CA GLU A 206 25.72 16.98 -35.90
C GLU A 206 24.37 17.46 -35.30
N ASN A 207 23.27 17.25 -36.03
CA ASN A 207 21.91 17.62 -35.65
C ASN A 207 20.97 16.42 -35.38
N LEU A 208 21.51 15.19 -35.32
CA LEU A 208 20.72 13.98 -35.13
C LEU A 208 21.29 13.12 -34.00
N LEU A 209 20.53 12.98 -32.91
CA LEU A 209 20.91 12.24 -31.71
C LEU A 209 20.02 11.01 -31.56
N PHE A 210 20.65 9.86 -31.40
CA PHE A 210 19.99 8.59 -31.12
C PHE A 210 20.23 8.18 -29.67
N HIS A 211 19.13 7.83 -28.97
CA HIS A 211 19.16 7.31 -27.60
C HIS A 211 18.64 5.88 -27.58
N SER A 212 19.33 5.02 -26.86
CA SER A 212 18.83 3.69 -26.54
C SER A 212 18.91 3.44 -25.03
N ASN A 213 17.88 2.86 -24.44
CA ASN A 213 17.84 2.42 -23.05
C ASN A 213 17.21 1.04 -23.02
N ILE A 214 18.04 0.04 -22.79
CA ILE A 214 17.63 -1.36 -22.73
C ILE A 214 17.78 -1.80 -21.28
N SER A 215 16.73 -2.36 -20.69
CA SER A 215 16.80 -2.88 -19.34
C SER A 215 16.12 -4.25 -19.23
N TYR A 216 16.73 -5.09 -18.41
CA TYR A 216 16.20 -6.37 -17.98
C TYR A 216 16.15 -6.38 -16.46
N THR A 217 15.02 -6.79 -15.88
CA THR A 217 14.87 -6.99 -14.43
C THR A 217 14.17 -8.30 -14.21
N ALA A 218 14.72 -9.16 -13.38
CA ALA A 218 14.07 -10.38 -12.90
C ALA A 218 13.91 -10.31 -11.39
N HIS A 219 12.81 -10.83 -10.89
CA HIS A 219 12.46 -10.90 -9.48
C HIS A 219 11.81 -12.25 -9.19
N ASP A 220 12.49 -13.04 -8.40
CA ASP A 220 12.02 -14.32 -7.88
C ASP A 220 11.65 -14.14 -6.41
N HIS A 221 10.43 -14.53 -6.04
CA HIS A 221 9.94 -14.54 -4.67
C HIS A 221 9.43 -15.94 -4.37
N ASP A 222 10.19 -16.66 -3.53
CA ASP A 222 9.97 -18.05 -3.16
C ASP A 222 9.58 -18.11 -1.68
N PHE A 223 8.37 -18.61 -1.40
CA PHE A 223 7.81 -18.53 -0.05
C PHE A 223 6.82 -19.65 0.24
N SER A 224 6.68 -20.01 1.52
CA SER A 224 5.67 -20.96 1.98
C SER A 224 4.26 -20.47 1.64
N SER A 225 3.45 -21.30 0.96
CA SER A 225 2.12 -20.93 0.44
C SER A 225 1.16 -20.45 1.54
N ALA A 226 1.36 -20.87 2.77
CA ALA A 226 0.47 -20.67 3.90
C ALA A 226 0.90 -19.54 4.85
N ILE A 227 1.85 -18.67 4.48
CA ILE A 227 2.40 -17.65 5.40
C ILE A 227 1.31 -16.80 6.08
N GLY A 228 0.37 -16.27 5.32
CA GLY A 228 -0.70 -15.43 5.87
C GLY A 228 -1.57 -16.18 6.88
N THR A 229 -1.97 -17.38 6.54
CA THR A 229 -2.77 -18.27 7.40
C THR A 229 -1.99 -18.68 8.64
N ALA A 230 -0.75 -19.11 8.48
CA ALA A 230 0.09 -19.56 9.59
C ALA A 230 0.37 -18.43 10.60
N LEU A 231 0.66 -17.21 10.13
CA LEU A 231 0.83 -16.06 11.02
C LEU A 231 -0.47 -15.70 11.76
N ALA A 232 -1.61 -15.71 11.05
CA ALA A 232 -2.91 -15.48 11.69
C ALA A 232 -3.21 -16.56 12.75
N TRP A 233 -2.99 -17.82 12.43
CA TRP A 233 -3.17 -18.93 13.39
C TRP A 233 -2.16 -18.88 14.54
N GLY A 234 -0.94 -18.38 14.32
CA GLY A 234 0.01 -18.13 15.41
C GLY A 234 -0.50 -17.15 16.45
N TYR A 235 -1.28 -16.15 16.03
CA TYR A 235 -1.98 -15.25 16.96
C TYR A 235 -3.18 -15.91 17.67
N ARG A 236 -3.75 -16.96 17.11
CA ARG A 236 -4.91 -17.67 17.68
C ARG A 236 -4.52 -18.84 18.55
N GLN A 237 -3.30 -19.36 18.44
CA GLN A 237 -2.86 -20.49 19.26
C GLN A 237 -2.85 -20.16 20.75
N PRO A 238 -3.34 -21.06 21.60
CA PRO A 238 -3.34 -20.82 23.04
C PRO A 238 -1.93 -20.89 23.64
N PRO A 239 -1.71 -20.17 24.75
CA PRO A 239 -0.37 -20.02 25.33
C PRO A 239 0.16 -21.29 26.00
N TRP A 240 -0.64 -22.32 26.12
CA TRP A 240 -0.25 -23.64 26.66
C TRP A 240 0.04 -24.69 25.60
N ALA A 241 -0.35 -24.45 24.32
CA ALA A 241 -0.15 -25.46 23.30
C ALA A 241 1.33 -25.50 22.89
N PRO A 242 2.05 -26.62 23.13
CA PRO A 242 3.44 -26.73 22.75
C PRO A 242 3.59 -26.91 21.25
N LEU A 243 4.79 -26.64 20.74
CA LEU A 243 5.13 -26.77 19.32
C LEU A 243 5.20 -28.22 18.86
N TYR A 244 5.73 -29.11 19.73
CA TYR A 244 5.98 -30.50 19.42
C TYR A 244 5.37 -31.44 20.45
N THR A 245 5.05 -32.64 20.00
CA THR A 245 4.76 -33.78 20.87
C THR A 245 6.03 -34.29 21.55
N PRO A 246 5.96 -35.18 22.55
CA PRO A 246 7.14 -35.78 23.17
C PRO A 246 8.06 -36.51 22.21
N SER A 247 7.54 -37.07 21.10
CA SER A 247 8.34 -37.70 20.05
C SER A 247 8.94 -36.76 19.02
N GLY A 248 8.65 -35.46 19.11
CA GLY A 248 9.17 -34.43 18.20
C GLY A 248 8.31 -34.19 16.94
N LYS A 249 7.11 -34.74 16.87
CA LYS A 249 6.14 -34.40 15.81
C LYS A 249 5.47 -33.05 16.10
N PHE A 250 4.99 -32.34 15.09
CA PHE A 250 4.23 -31.11 15.29
C PHE A 250 2.90 -31.42 15.99
N TYR A 251 2.68 -30.79 17.14
CA TYR A 251 1.46 -31.00 17.93
C TYR A 251 0.30 -30.18 17.38
N SER A 252 -0.84 -30.79 17.17
CA SER A 252 -2.06 -30.14 16.71
C SER A 252 -3.10 -30.14 17.83
N TRP A 253 -3.26 -29.01 18.47
CA TRP A 253 -4.25 -28.85 19.53
C TRP A 253 -5.67 -28.80 18.94
N GLN A 254 -6.60 -29.57 19.45
CA GLN A 254 -8.01 -29.67 18.99
C GLN A 254 -8.20 -29.86 17.47
N GLY A 255 -7.19 -30.32 16.74
CA GLY A 255 -7.26 -30.38 15.29
C GLY A 255 -7.15 -29.04 14.59
N TYR A 256 -6.92 -27.95 15.32
CA TYR A 256 -6.44 -26.69 14.73
C TYR A 256 -5.00 -26.89 14.31
N GLY A 257 -4.66 -26.53 13.08
CA GLY A 257 -3.32 -26.76 12.52
C GLY A 257 -2.23 -26.13 13.39
N ASN A 258 -1.06 -26.75 13.37
CA ASN A 258 0.15 -26.17 13.94
C ASN A 258 0.75 -25.17 12.95
N PRO A 259 0.83 -23.86 13.28
CA PRO A 259 1.32 -22.84 12.35
C PRO A 259 2.74 -23.08 11.86
N ALA A 260 3.60 -23.67 12.68
CA ALA A 260 4.97 -24.01 12.27
C ALA A 260 4.99 -25.15 11.26
N GLN A 261 4.15 -26.20 11.47
CA GLN A 261 3.99 -27.27 10.51
C GLN A 261 3.40 -26.78 9.18
N GLU A 262 2.44 -25.85 9.25
CA GLU A 262 1.82 -25.27 8.07
C GLU A 262 2.84 -24.50 7.23
N LEU A 263 3.77 -23.77 7.86
CA LEU A 263 4.87 -23.11 7.17
C LEU A 263 5.86 -24.08 6.54
N GLU A 264 6.16 -25.21 7.20
CA GLU A 264 7.17 -26.18 6.77
C GLU A 264 6.63 -27.16 5.73
N GLU A 265 5.40 -27.67 5.93
CA GLU A 265 4.82 -28.76 5.15
C GLU A 265 3.61 -28.34 4.31
N GLY A 266 3.11 -27.10 4.49
CA GLY A 266 1.85 -26.62 3.86
C GLY A 266 1.97 -26.36 2.36
N GLY A 267 3.17 -26.35 1.82
CA GLY A 267 3.45 -26.13 0.40
C GLY A 267 4.25 -24.87 0.11
N ASN A 268 4.52 -24.66 -1.17
CA ASN A 268 5.40 -23.61 -1.65
C ASN A 268 4.81 -22.79 -2.79
N THR A 269 5.17 -21.51 -2.86
CA THR A 269 4.83 -20.59 -3.95
C THR A 269 6.08 -19.90 -4.46
N LEU A 270 6.34 -20.01 -5.76
CA LEU A 270 7.37 -19.25 -6.45
C LEU A 270 6.71 -18.28 -7.45
N TYR A 271 6.89 -17.00 -7.26
CA TYR A 271 6.58 -15.96 -8.24
C TYR A 271 7.85 -15.56 -8.97
N ALA A 272 7.96 -15.92 -10.24
CA ALA A 272 9.06 -15.58 -11.10
C ALA A 272 8.62 -14.53 -12.12
N ASN A 273 9.08 -13.29 -11.97
CA ASN A 273 8.73 -12.17 -12.81
C ASN A 273 9.96 -11.66 -13.58
N ALA A 274 9.85 -11.51 -14.89
CA ALA A 274 10.90 -10.93 -15.72
C ALA A 274 10.33 -9.81 -16.60
N ILE A 275 10.98 -8.65 -16.58
CA ILE A 275 10.60 -7.45 -17.34
C ILE A 275 11.77 -7.06 -18.22
N THR A 276 11.54 -7.04 -19.54
CA THR A 276 12.48 -6.50 -20.53
C THR A 276 11.89 -5.25 -21.15
N THR A 277 12.66 -4.17 -21.16
CA THR A 277 12.25 -2.89 -21.79
C THR A 277 13.28 -2.46 -22.81
N PHE A 278 12.81 -2.13 -24.01
CA PHE A 278 13.54 -1.46 -25.07
C PHE A 278 12.94 -0.08 -25.25
N ASN A 279 13.73 0.96 -25.07
CA ASN A 279 13.32 2.35 -25.27
C ASN A 279 14.33 2.99 -26.21
N PHE A 280 13.85 3.33 -27.39
CA PHE A 280 14.63 3.99 -28.43
C PHE A 280 14.03 5.35 -28.73
N ALA A 281 14.89 6.38 -28.79
CA ALA A 281 14.47 7.71 -29.15
C ALA A 281 15.44 8.33 -30.17
N LEU A 282 14.90 9.19 -31.02
CA LEU A 282 15.62 9.92 -32.06
C LEU A 282 15.24 11.40 -31.94
N ASP A 283 16.20 12.25 -31.68
CA ASP A 283 16.06 13.71 -31.65
C ASP A 283 16.72 14.33 -32.86
N TRP A 284 15.94 14.97 -33.70
CA TRP A 284 16.40 15.59 -34.91
C TRP A 284 16.17 17.11 -34.86
N ASN A 285 17.25 17.88 -34.76
CA ASN A 285 17.22 19.32 -34.86
C ASN A 285 17.27 19.72 -36.35
N ILE A 286 16.09 19.85 -36.96
CA ILE A 286 15.98 20.23 -38.40
C ILE A 286 16.45 21.64 -38.60
N LEU A 287 16.10 22.53 -37.68
CA LEU A 287 16.59 23.91 -37.59
C LEU A 287 17.09 24.13 -36.14
N PRO A 288 17.89 25.19 -35.90
CA PRO A 288 18.28 25.52 -34.53
C PRO A 288 17.11 25.69 -33.57
N GLU A 289 15.99 26.18 -34.09
CA GLU A 289 14.77 26.42 -33.31
C GLU A 289 13.72 25.27 -33.39
N LEU A 290 13.88 24.31 -34.32
CA LEU A 290 12.90 23.27 -34.57
C LEU A 290 13.48 21.86 -34.37
N LYS A 291 13.02 21.18 -33.35
CA LYS A 291 13.35 19.79 -33.06
C LYS A 291 12.15 18.88 -33.34
N ILE A 292 12.37 17.75 -33.99
CA ILE A 292 11.43 16.64 -34.06
C ILE A 292 12.00 15.49 -33.26
N SER A 293 11.16 14.92 -32.36
CA SER A 293 11.53 13.76 -31.54
C SER A 293 10.57 12.61 -31.80
N GLY A 294 11.14 11.42 -31.97
CA GLY A 294 10.39 10.17 -32.07
C GLY A 294 10.87 9.19 -31.02
N GLN A 295 9.95 8.52 -30.31
CA GLN A 295 10.25 7.51 -29.31
C GLN A 295 9.44 6.26 -29.53
N ALA A 296 10.08 5.10 -29.37
CA ALA A 296 9.45 3.79 -29.38
C ALA A 296 9.85 3.02 -28.11
N ILE A 297 8.85 2.62 -27.32
CA ILE A 297 9.03 1.82 -26.10
C ILE A 297 8.32 0.49 -26.27
N LEU A 298 9.08 -0.59 -26.11
CA LEU A 298 8.59 -1.95 -26.14
C LEU A 298 8.93 -2.61 -24.80
N ARG A 299 7.93 -2.99 -24.01
CA ARG A 299 8.13 -3.70 -22.75
C ARG A 299 7.42 -5.04 -22.78
N ARG A 300 8.16 -6.07 -22.47
CA ARG A 300 7.64 -7.42 -22.28
C ARG A 300 7.80 -7.81 -20.81
N GLN A 301 6.71 -8.18 -20.17
CA GLN A 301 6.70 -8.80 -18.85
C GLN A 301 6.24 -10.24 -18.99
N VAL A 302 6.93 -11.13 -18.31
CA VAL A 302 6.62 -12.56 -18.24
C VAL A 302 6.60 -12.94 -16.77
N ASN A 303 5.53 -13.61 -16.34
CA ASN A 303 5.45 -14.26 -15.03
C ASN A 303 5.32 -15.77 -15.27
N ASP A 304 6.07 -16.54 -14.50
CA ASP A 304 6.00 -18.00 -14.45
C ASP A 304 5.85 -18.41 -12.99
N ASP A 305 4.60 -18.48 -12.56
CA ASP A 305 4.24 -18.64 -11.16
C ASP A 305 3.89 -20.10 -10.89
N THR A 306 4.46 -20.69 -9.84
CA THR A 306 4.14 -22.04 -9.37
C THR A 306 3.67 -21.98 -7.94
N THR A 307 2.62 -22.72 -7.61
CA THR A 307 2.09 -22.83 -6.25
C THR A 307 1.69 -24.28 -6.01
N ASN A 308 2.01 -24.80 -4.83
CA ASN A 308 1.54 -26.10 -4.41
C ASN A 308 1.01 -26.07 -2.98
N GLY A 309 0.16 -27.04 -2.66
CA GLY A 309 -0.37 -27.28 -1.33
C GLY A 309 -0.02 -28.70 -0.88
N GLY A 310 0.70 -28.80 0.22
CA GLY A 310 1.10 -30.07 0.84
C GLY A 310 -0.04 -30.73 1.59
N LYS A 311 0.00 -32.07 1.66
CA LYS A 311 -0.88 -32.86 2.52
C LYS A 311 -0.04 -33.49 3.61
N TYR A 312 -0.28 -33.12 4.85
CA TYR A 312 0.49 -33.60 6.01
C TYR A 312 -0.44 -34.07 7.13
N ALA A 313 0.10 -34.96 7.97
CA ALA A 313 -0.60 -35.51 9.12
C ALA A 313 -0.48 -34.56 10.32
N GLN A 314 -1.56 -34.36 11.03
CA GLN A 314 -1.63 -33.61 12.28
C GLN A 314 -1.71 -34.59 13.45
N TRP A 315 -0.96 -34.34 14.51
CA TRP A 315 -0.73 -35.28 15.58
C TRP A 315 -1.26 -34.81 16.92
N ASN A 316 -1.90 -35.73 17.67
CA ASN A 316 -2.25 -35.53 19.06
C ASN A 316 -1.00 -35.61 19.95
N TRP A 317 -1.16 -35.22 21.24
CA TRP A 317 -0.06 -35.26 22.22
C TRP A 317 0.51 -36.67 22.45
N ASP A 318 -0.31 -37.69 22.34
CA ASP A 318 0.05 -39.09 22.48
C ASP A 318 0.63 -39.76 21.20
N ASP A 319 0.97 -38.93 20.23
CA ASP A 319 1.44 -39.36 18.90
C ASP A 319 0.42 -40.10 18.04
N SER A 320 -0.81 -40.19 18.44
CA SER A 320 -1.88 -40.69 17.57
C SER A 320 -2.21 -39.71 16.47
N LEU A 321 -2.60 -40.23 15.30
CA LEU A 321 -3.05 -39.40 14.19
C LEU A 321 -4.35 -38.67 14.57
N ASN A 322 -4.34 -37.35 14.51
CA ASN A 322 -5.56 -36.54 14.68
C ASN A 322 -6.33 -36.53 13.35
N ARG A 323 -5.73 -35.95 12.33
CA ARG A 323 -6.29 -35.86 10.97
C ARG A 323 -5.20 -35.47 9.97
N TYR A 324 -5.55 -35.40 8.70
CA TYR A 324 -4.78 -34.69 7.70
C TYR A 324 -5.28 -33.24 7.55
N ASN A 325 -4.39 -32.30 7.25
CA ASN A 325 -4.73 -30.89 7.03
C ASN A 325 -5.70 -30.70 5.85
N THR A 326 -5.59 -31.56 4.83
CA THR A 326 -6.44 -31.55 3.65
C THR A 326 -6.68 -32.98 3.14
N THR A 327 -7.69 -33.16 2.32
CA THR A 327 -7.97 -34.43 1.66
C THR A 327 -7.01 -34.71 0.50
N GLU A 328 -6.56 -33.65 -0.18
CA GLU A 328 -5.78 -33.73 -1.42
C GLU A 328 -4.62 -32.73 -1.41
N ASN A 329 -3.45 -33.19 -1.84
CA ASN A 329 -2.38 -32.26 -2.25
C ASN A 329 -2.62 -31.80 -3.69
N TRP A 330 -2.05 -30.64 -4.03
CA TRP A 330 -2.26 -30.06 -5.35
C TRP A 330 -1.07 -29.20 -5.78
N ALA A 331 -0.94 -28.99 -7.09
CA ALA A 331 -0.02 -28.02 -7.65
C ALA A 331 -0.65 -27.29 -8.84
N SER A 332 -0.30 -26.00 -8.95
CA SER A 332 -0.71 -25.12 -10.04
C SER A 332 0.51 -24.42 -10.63
N ARG A 333 0.52 -24.23 -11.95
CA ARG A 333 1.47 -23.37 -12.63
C ARG A 333 0.70 -22.40 -13.52
N ALA A 334 1.01 -21.12 -13.39
CA ALA A 334 0.45 -20.07 -14.20
C ALA A 334 1.54 -19.35 -14.97
N PHE A 335 1.39 -19.29 -16.28
CA PHE A 335 2.27 -18.55 -17.16
C PHE A 335 1.51 -17.37 -17.76
N SER A 336 2.06 -16.17 -17.62
CA SER A 336 1.47 -14.98 -18.23
C SER A 336 2.52 -14.14 -18.95
N LYS A 337 2.08 -13.48 -20.01
CA LYS A 337 2.88 -12.49 -20.72
C LYS A 337 2.06 -11.24 -20.97
N GLN A 338 2.71 -10.11 -20.77
CA GLN A 338 2.16 -8.80 -21.05
C GLN A 338 3.09 -8.04 -21.97
N TRP A 339 2.52 -7.43 -22.99
CA TRP A 339 3.20 -6.48 -23.86
C TRP A 339 2.66 -5.09 -23.61
N TYR A 340 3.58 -4.13 -23.52
CA TYR A 340 3.31 -2.69 -23.60
C TYR A 340 4.09 -2.13 -24.76
N ARG A 341 3.42 -1.42 -25.66
CA ARG A 341 4.00 -0.74 -26.81
C ARG A 341 3.59 0.72 -26.76
N ASN A 342 4.52 1.63 -26.87
CA ASN A 342 4.27 3.06 -26.86
C ASN A 342 5.09 3.70 -27.98
N TYR A 343 4.42 4.39 -28.88
CA TYR A 343 5.01 5.16 -29.95
C TYR A 343 4.60 6.61 -29.77
N ASN A 344 5.60 7.50 -29.68
CA ASN A 344 5.40 8.92 -29.43
C ASN A 344 6.21 9.74 -30.42
N VAL A 345 5.57 10.68 -31.09
CA VAL A 345 6.23 11.62 -32.00
C VAL A 345 5.77 13.03 -31.69
N TYR A 346 6.70 13.96 -31.55
CA TYR A 346 6.39 15.37 -31.34
C TYR A 346 7.38 16.29 -32.03
N ALA A 347 6.89 17.49 -32.37
CA ALA A 347 7.72 18.61 -32.84
C ALA A 347 7.72 19.70 -31.76
N GLU A 348 8.87 20.28 -31.53
CA GLU A 348 9.07 21.41 -30.62
C GLU A 348 9.74 22.56 -31.35
N TYR A 349 9.11 23.72 -31.37
CA TYR A 349 9.68 24.96 -31.83
C TYR A 349 9.99 25.84 -30.63
N HIS A 350 11.26 26.32 -30.54
CA HIS A 350 11.71 27.17 -29.44
C HIS A 350 12.52 28.35 -30.01
N LYS A 351 12.07 29.57 -29.68
CA LYS A 351 12.76 30.77 -30.11
C LYS A 351 12.66 31.92 -29.13
N LEU A 352 13.79 32.56 -28.87
CA LEU A 352 13.87 33.80 -28.14
C LEU A 352 13.87 34.96 -29.14
N PHE A 353 12.81 35.79 -29.08
CA PHE A 353 12.66 37.00 -29.95
C PHE A 353 13.01 38.23 -29.12
N ALA A 354 13.78 39.15 -29.76
CA ALA A 354 14.13 40.41 -29.15
C ALA A 354 14.69 40.32 -27.72
N GLU A 355 15.37 39.21 -27.40
CA GLU A 355 15.97 38.90 -26.08
C GLU A 355 14.99 38.90 -24.89
N LYS A 356 13.68 39.09 -25.13
CA LYS A 356 12.64 39.24 -24.10
C LYS A 356 11.47 38.31 -24.24
N HIS A 357 11.21 37.77 -25.42
CA HIS A 357 10.06 36.95 -25.74
C HIS A 357 10.51 35.50 -25.96
N ASP A 358 10.48 34.67 -24.93
CA ASP A 358 10.81 33.24 -25.03
C ASP A 358 9.53 32.46 -25.34
N LEU A 359 9.46 31.94 -26.58
CA LEU A 359 8.31 31.19 -27.08
C LEU A 359 8.70 29.73 -27.33
N LYS A 360 7.97 28.81 -26.69
CA LYS A 360 8.09 27.37 -26.92
C LYS A 360 6.73 26.78 -27.28
N VAL A 361 6.64 26.13 -28.44
CA VAL A 361 5.44 25.47 -28.93
C VAL A 361 5.75 24.01 -29.20
N MET A 362 4.96 23.10 -28.67
CA MET A 362 5.06 21.66 -28.90
C MET A 362 3.75 21.08 -29.36
N ALA A 363 3.79 20.20 -30.35
CA ALA A 363 2.64 19.39 -30.77
C ALA A 363 3.10 17.96 -31.03
N GLY A 364 2.29 16.98 -30.63
CA GLY A 364 2.67 15.58 -30.75
C GLY A 364 1.48 14.63 -30.79
N ALA A 365 1.77 13.39 -31.12
CA ALA A 365 0.84 12.29 -31.12
C ALA A 365 1.46 11.05 -30.46
N GLN A 366 0.64 10.30 -29.75
CA GLN A 366 1.03 9.10 -29.01
C GLN A 366 0.06 7.96 -29.27
N HIS A 367 0.61 6.76 -29.38
CA HIS A 367 -0.14 5.52 -29.46
C HIS A 367 0.39 4.53 -28.43
N GLU A 368 -0.49 4.04 -27.56
CA GLU A 368 -0.16 3.03 -26.55
C GLU A 368 -1.05 1.80 -26.75
N GLU A 369 -0.45 0.64 -26.59
CA GLU A 369 -1.12 -0.65 -26.65
C GLU A 369 -0.65 -1.53 -25.50
N PHE A 370 -1.60 -2.14 -24.80
CA PHE A 370 -1.38 -3.19 -23.82
C PHE A 370 -2.03 -4.47 -24.30
N SER A 371 -1.33 -5.58 -24.19
CA SER A 371 -1.93 -6.90 -24.39
C SER A 371 -1.44 -7.86 -23.30
N TYR A 372 -2.32 -8.71 -22.87
CA TYR A 372 -2.09 -9.69 -21.81
C TYR A 372 -2.65 -11.04 -22.25
N ASP A 373 -1.90 -12.08 -21.95
CA ASP A 373 -2.28 -13.44 -22.23
C ASP A 373 -1.78 -14.32 -21.07
N THR A 374 -2.64 -15.17 -20.54
CA THR A 374 -2.31 -16.08 -19.45
C THR A 374 -2.91 -17.45 -19.68
N PHE A 375 -2.17 -18.45 -19.23
CA PHE A 375 -2.57 -19.83 -19.16
C PHE A 375 -2.19 -20.41 -17.80
N SER A 376 -3.07 -21.21 -17.19
CA SER A 376 -2.77 -21.93 -15.96
C SER A 376 -3.22 -23.39 -16.06
N ALA A 377 -2.53 -24.23 -15.34
CA ALA A 377 -2.87 -25.64 -15.17
C ALA A 377 -2.71 -26.04 -13.72
N THR A 378 -3.68 -26.81 -13.20
CA THR A 378 -3.67 -27.34 -11.84
C THR A 378 -3.90 -28.85 -11.90
N ARG A 379 -3.18 -29.59 -11.08
CA ARG A 379 -3.43 -31.02 -10.82
C ARG A 379 -3.46 -31.31 -9.34
N LYS A 380 -4.15 -32.36 -8.95
CA LYS A 380 -4.31 -32.84 -7.58
C LYS A 380 -3.81 -34.28 -7.45
N ASN A 381 -3.79 -34.77 -6.20
CA ASN A 381 -3.51 -36.17 -5.87
C ASN A 381 -2.14 -36.66 -6.36
N PHE A 382 -1.09 -35.96 -5.94
CA PHE A 382 0.29 -36.38 -6.14
C PHE A 382 0.64 -37.51 -5.17
N THR A 383 1.37 -38.52 -5.65
CA THR A 383 1.79 -39.69 -4.87
C THR A 383 3.08 -39.45 -4.07
N SER A 384 3.74 -38.30 -4.28
CA SER A 384 4.97 -37.87 -3.60
C SER A 384 4.99 -36.33 -3.50
N ASP A 385 5.92 -35.79 -2.73
CA ASP A 385 6.14 -34.34 -2.58
C ASP A 385 6.84 -33.71 -3.80
N ASN A 386 6.98 -34.47 -4.89
CA ASN A 386 7.39 -33.92 -6.17
C ASN A 386 6.17 -33.34 -6.91
N PHE A 387 5.96 -32.03 -6.80
CA PHE A 387 4.83 -31.30 -7.38
C PHE A 387 5.01 -30.94 -8.86
N ASN A 388 5.78 -31.73 -9.62
CA ASN A 388 5.75 -31.59 -11.08
C ASN A 388 4.36 -31.98 -11.61
N LEU A 389 3.70 -31.08 -12.33
CA LEU A 389 2.33 -31.26 -12.81
C LEU A 389 2.11 -32.56 -13.60
N ALA A 390 3.16 -33.08 -14.29
CA ALA A 390 3.07 -34.34 -15.01
C ALA A 390 2.79 -35.54 -14.10
N LEU A 391 3.11 -35.45 -12.81
CA LEU A 391 3.00 -36.55 -11.82
C LEU A 391 1.66 -36.55 -11.07
N GLY A 392 0.88 -35.46 -11.15
CA GLY A 392 -0.45 -35.42 -10.56
C GLY A 392 -1.49 -36.24 -11.35
N SER A 393 -2.61 -36.54 -10.69
CA SER A 393 -3.73 -37.29 -11.29
C SER A 393 -4.22 -36.64 -12.56
N SER A 394 -4.35 -37.43 -13.62
CA SER A 394 -4.93 -36.96 -14.89
C SER A 394 -6.46 -36.82 -14.84
N LYS A 395 -7.12 -37.33 -13.79
CA LYS A 395 -8.58 -37.22 -13.61
C LYS A 395 -8.92 -35.91 -12.92
N ASP A 396 -7.99 -35.37 -12.12
CA ASP A 396 -8.21 -34.19 -11.28
C ASP A 396 -7.37 -33.03 -11.81
N GLN A 397 -7.71 -32.54 -12.99
CA GLN A 397 -7.00 -31.47 -13.69
C GLN A 397 -7.93 -30.31 -14.04
N GLU A 398 -7.42 -29.11 -13.86
CA GLU A 398 -8.09 -27.85 -14.20
C GLU A 398 -7.18 -26.99 -15.07
N THR A 399 -7.74 -26.30 -16.04
CA THR A 399 -7.01 -25.33 -16.85
C THR A 399 -7.74 -24.00 -16.89
N GLY A 400 -7.00 -22.90 -16.93
CA GLY A 400 -7.52 -21.56 -17.06
C GLY A 400 -6.78 -20.78 -18.13
N ALA A 401 -7.48 -19.90 -18.84
CA ALA A 401 -6.87 -18.98 -19.78
C ALA A 401 -7.63 -17.65 -19.78
N ALA A 402 -6.90 -16.54 -19.98
CA ALA A 402 -7.51 -15.24 -20.19
C ALA A 402 -6.64 -14.40 -21.13
N THR A 403 -7.29 -13.63 -21.98
CA THR A 403 -6.64 -12.71 -22.90
C THR A 403 -7.36 -11.38 -22.92
N TRP A 404 -6.62 -10.28 -22.95
CA TRP A 404 -7.19 -8.96 -23.14
C TRP A 404 -6.22 -8.02 -23.84
N ALA A 405 -6.78 -7.00 -24.48
CA ALA A 405 -6.05 -5.91 -25.08
C ALA A 405 -6.70 -4.56 -24.78
N GLU A 406 -5.88 -3.51 -24.72
CA GLU A 406 -6.30 -2.14 -24.50
C GLU A 406 -5.46 -1.21 -25.35
N THR A 407 -6.08 -0.20 -25.92
CA THR A 407 -5.41 0.79 -26.77
C THR A 407 -5.77 2.20 -26.30
N LEU A 408 -4.77 3.07 -26.28
CA LEU A 408 -4.87 4.49 -26.04
C LEU A 408 -4.25 5.26 -27.21
N ARG A 409 -4.92 6.30 -27.67
CA ARG A 409 -4.42 7.20 -28.72
C ARG A 409 -4.61 8.63 -28.29
N SER A 410 -3.63 9.47 -28.56
CA SER A 410 -3.63 10.83 -28.10
C SER A 410 -3.01 11.78 -29.10
N VAL A 411 -3.56 12.97 -29.14
CA VAL A 411 -2.93 14.15 -29.79
C VAL A 411 -2.81 15.21 -28.71
N TYR A 412 -1.66 15.85 -28.60
CA TYR A 412 -1.41 16.81 -27.53
C TYR A 412 -0.58 17.98 -28.01
N GLY A 413 -0.69 19.10 -27.30
CA GLY A 413 0.09 20.28 -27.55
C GLY A 413 0.35 21.11 -26.31
N ARG A 414 1.41 21.91 -26.34
CA ARG A 414 1.78 22.85 -25.29
C ARG A 414 2.32 24.12 -25.91
N LEU A 415 1.87 25.26 -25.38
CA LEU A 415 2.39 26.58 -25.63
C LEU A 415 2.97 27.10 -24.31
N SER A 416 4.22 27.46 -24.26
CA SER A 416 4.86 28.15 -23.14
C SER A 416 5.45 29.46 -23.64
N TYR A 417 5.11 30.55 -22.94
CA TYR A 417 5.58 31.88 -23.28
C TYR A 417 6.10 32.58 -22.02
N VAL A 418 7.32 33.08 -22.10
CA VAL A 418 7.94 33.86 -21.03
C VAL A 418 8.31 35.25 -21.57
N TYR A 419 7.83 36.27 -20.90
CA TYR A 419 8.15 37.65 -21.24
C TYR A 419 9.13 38.25 -20.22
N ASN A 420 10.31 38.65 -20.72
CA ASN A 420 11.37 39.31 -19.97
C ASN A 420 11.74 38.62 -18.64
N ASP A 421 11.71 37.27 -18.63
CA ASP A 421 11.89 36.41 -17.43
C ASP A 421 10.93 36.73 -16.25
N ARG A 422 9.97 37.60 -16.42
CA ARG A 422 9.03 38.06 -15.38
C ARG A 422 7.67 37.35 -15.43
N TYR A 423 7.06 37.32 -16.61
CA TYR A 423 5.70 36.79 -16.80
C TYR A 423 5.75 35.48 -17.57
N ILE A 424 5.20 34.44 -16.98
CA ILE A 424 5.23 33.10 -17.55
C ILE A 424 3.77 32.66 -17.76
N VAL A 425 3.44 32.22 -18.95
CA VAL A 425 2.13 31.65 -19.28
C VAL A 425 2.33 30.32 -19.99
N GLU A 426 1.61 29.31 -19.58
CA GLU A 426 1.61 28.01 -20.23
C GLU A 426 0.18 27.52 -20.48
N ILE A 427 -0.07 27.04 -21.68
CA ILE A 427 -1.31 26.42 -22.12
C ILE A 427 -0.98 25.03 -22.63
N ASN A 428 -1.67 24.02 -22.15
CA ASN A 428 -1.55 22.69 -22.67
C ASN A 428 -2.91 22.08 -22.95
N GLY A 429 -2.95 21.14 -23.88
CA GLY A 429 -4.17 20.45 -24.26
C GLY A 429 -3.85 19.05 -24.75
N ARG A 430 -4.71 18.09 -24.43
CA ARG A 430 -4.59 16.71 -24.85
C ARG A 430 -5.96 16.14 -25.19
N TYR A 431 -6.05 15.48 -26.32
CA TYR A 431 -7.25 14.81 -26.80
C TYR A 431 -6.97 13.31 -26.82
N ASP A 432 -7.56 12.58 -25.85
CA ASP A 432 -7.30 11.18 -25.58
C ASP A 432 -8.48 10.30 -25.96
N GLY A 433 -8.20 9.17 -26.62
CA GLY A 433 -9.17 8.13 -26.92
C GLY A 433 -8.75 6.78 -26.34
N THR A 434 -9.69 6.07 -25.71
CA THR A 434 -9.48 4.73 -25.13
C THR A 434 -10.43 3.71 -25.69
N SER A 435 -9.95 2.46 -25.82
CA SER A 435 -10.79 1.31 -26.22
C SER A 435 -11.75 0.83 -25.12
N ARG A 436 -11.64 1.37 -23.87
CA ARG A 436 -12.50 0.96 -22.73
C ARG A 436 -13.94 1.40 -22.86
N PHE A 437 -14.23 2.43 -23.66
CA PHE A 437 -15.56 2.98 -23.85
C PHE A 437 -16.19 2.58 -25.18
N ALA A 438 -17.51 2.60 -25.23
CA ALA A 438 -18.26 2.36 -26.45
C ALA A 438 -17.92 3.40 -27.52
N PRO A 439 -18.08 3.06 -28.82
CA PRO A 439 -18.01 4.04 -29.89
C PRO A 439 -18.89 5.26 -29.62
N GLY A 440 -18.35 6.46 -29.88
CA GLY A 440 -19.02 7.73 -29.57
C GLY A 440 -18.67 8.32 -28.19
N HIS A 441 -18.15 7.50 -27.22
CA HIS A 441 -17.78 7.94 -25.87
C HIS A 441 -16.28 7.79 -25.56
N ARG A 442 -15.47 7.38 -26.53
CA ARG A 442 -14.05 7.04 -26.38
C ARG A 442 -13.15 8.23 -26.14
N TRP A 443 -13.50 9.39 -26.72
CA TRP A 443 -12.63 10.54 -26.78
C TRP A 443 -12.97 11.60 -25.73
N GLY A 444 -11.94 12.15 -25.06
CA GLY A 444 -12.03 13.23 -24.09
C GLY A 444 -10.97 14.30 -24.34
N LEU A 445 -11.38 15.57 -24.24
CA LEU A 445 -10.47 16.72 -24.28
C LEU A 445 -10.14 17.16 -22.86
N PHE A 446 -8.84 17.33 -22.58
CA PHE A 446 -8.31 17.76 -21.30
C PHE A 446 -7.37 18.94 -21.52
N THR A 447 -7.63 20.06 -20.85
CA THR A 447 -6.87 21.30 -21.01
C THR A 447 -6.27 21.75 -19.69
N GLY A 448 -5.14 22.45 -19.76
CA GLY A 448 -4.48 23.03 -18.61
C GLY A 448 -3.97 24.44 -18.93
N TYR A 449 -4.07 25.33 -17.96
CA TYR A 449 -3.61 26.71 -18.05
C TYR A 449 -2.82 27.01 -16.78
N SER A 450 -1.67 27.67 -16.94
CA SER A 450 -0.92 28.18 -15.81
C SER A 450 -0.33 29.55 -16.11
N ALA A 451 -0.23 30.36 -15.07
CA ALA A 451 0.46 31.64 -15.13
C ALA A 451 1.35 31.81 -13.90
N ALA A 452 2.48 32.46 -14.08
CA ALA A 452 3.34 32.82 -12.97
C ALA A 452 3.95 34.22 -13.18
N TRP A 453 4.14 34.89 -12.07
CA TRP A 453 4.78 36.20 -12.01
C TRP A 453 5.98 36.14 -11.09
N ARG A 454 7.18 36.38 -11.65
CA ARG A 454 8.43 36.51 -10.90
C ARG A 454 8.53 37.95 -10.38
N LEU A 455 7.94 38.20 -9.24
CA LEU A 455 7.96 39.48 -8.57
C LEU A 455 9.37 39.97 -8.25
N SER A 456 10.28 39.04 -7.94
CA SER A 456 11.71 39.33 -7.70
C SER A 456 12.41 39.99 -8.88
N GLU A 457 11.87 39.85 -10.11
CA GLU A 457 12.41 40.49 -11.31
C GLU A 457 11.89 41.89 -11.57
N GLU A 458 10.92 42.37 -10.78
CA GLU A 458 10.42 43.74 -10.85
C GLU A 458 11.32 44.72 -10.09
N ASP A 459 11.54 45.89 -10.67
CA ASP A 459 12.52 46.85 -10.16
C ASP A 459 12.18 47.26 -8.70
N PHE A 460 10.87 47.45 -8.39
CA PHE A 460 10.39 47.85 -7.03
C PHE A 460 10.61 46.76 -5.96
N ILE A 461 10.80 45.49 -6.37
CA ILE A 461 11.17 44.37 -5.46
C ILE A 461 12.68 44.19 -5.42
N LYS A 462 13.36 44.31 -6.58
CA LYS A 462 14.85 44.23 -6.66
C LYS A 462 15.52 45.28 -5.78
N ASP A 463 14.99 46.48 -5.76
CA ASP A 463 15.52 47.58 -4.94
C ASP A 463 15.48 47.33 -3.45
N LEU A 464 14.59 46.44 -2.98
CA LEU A 464 14.54 46.02 -1.58
C LEU A 464 15.75 45.17 -1.16
N ASN A 465 16.41 44.48 -2.08
CA ASN A 465 17.54 43.57 -1.83
C ASN A 465 17.27 42.50 -0.74
N ILE A 466 16.01 42.07 -0.61
CA ILE A 466 15.57 41.08 0.39
C ILE A 466 15.37 39.70 -0.26
N PHE A 467 14.77 39.68 -1.47
CA PHE A 467 14.32 38.48 -2.11
C PHE A 467 15.29 38.03 -3.23
N ASP A 468 15.86 36.87 -3.10
CA ASP A 468 16.57 36.18 -4.17
C ASP A 468 15.58 35.59 -5.17
N GLN A 469 14.41 35.15 -4.70
CA GLN A 469 13.28 34.73 -5.50
C GLN A 469 11.97 35.07 -4.78
N LEU A 470 11.06 35.68 -5.53
CA LEU A 470 9.68 35.86 -5.11
C LEU A 470 8.80 35.63 -6.33
N LYS A 471 8.00 34.52 -6.31
CA LYS A 471 7.19 34.11 -7.46
C LYS A 471 5.80 33.68 -6.99
N ILE A 472 4.78 34.28 -7.58
CA ILE A 472 3.38 33.86 -7.44
C ILE A 472 3.04 33.02 -8.66
N ARG A 473 2.30 31.94 -8.47
CA ARG A 473 1.84 31.05 -9.54
C ARG A 473 0.40 30.61 -9.31
N GLY A 474 -0.32 30.45 -10.42
CA GLY A 474 -1.66 29.91 -10.42
C GLY A 474 -1.82 28.93 -11.57
N SER A 475 -2.58 27.86 -11.39
CA SER A 475 -2.90 26.93 -12.44
C SER A 475 -4.29 26.35 -12.29
N TRP A 476 -4.90 26.02 -13.42
CA TRP A 476 -6.12 25.24 -13.51
C TRP A 476 -5.96 24.22 -14.64
N GLY A 477 -6.41 22.99 -14.41
CA GLY A 477 -6.33 21.97 -15.43
C GLY A 477 -7.36 20.86 -15.23
N GLN A 478 -7.66 20.19 -16.33
CA GLN A 478 -8.50 19.00 -16.36
C GLN A 478 -7.68 17.77 -16.71
N MET A 479 -7.96 16.67 -16.04
CA MET A 479 -7.36 15.35 -16.29
C MET A 479 -8.47 14.32 -16.41
N GLY A 480 -8.28 13.32 -17.27
CA GLY A 480 -9.20 12.19 -17.42
C GLY A 480 -8.80 11.04 -16.50
N ASN A 481 -9.79 10.21 -16.12
CA ASN A 481 -9.55 8.90 -15.56
C ASN A 481 -10.46 7.89 -16.26
N CYS A 482 -9.87 6.79 -16.74
CA CYS A 482 -10.59 5.69 -17.38
C CYS A 482 -10.32 4.34 -16.71
N GLN A 483 -9.65 4.32 -15.55
CA GLN A 483 -9.24 3.08 -14.89
C GLN A 483 -10.05 2.75 -13.65
N GLY A 484 -10.54 3.73 -12.92
CA GLY A 484 -11.25 3.52 -11.67
C GLY A 484 -12.58 2.80 -11.85
N GLY A 485 -12.64 1.51 -11.52
CA GLY A 485 -13.88 0.72 -11.55
C GLY A 485 -14.44 0.42 -12.94
N ILE A 486 -13.67 0.64 -14.03
CA ILE A 486 -14.08 0.39 -15.41
C ILE A 486 -13.27 -0.78 -15.97
N GLY A 487 -13.98 -1.88 -16.29
CA GLY A 487 -13.40 -2.99 -17.04
C GLY A 487 -13.13 -2.62 -18.51
N ARG A 488 -12.28 -3.40 -19.17
CA ARG A 488 -11.86 -3.15 -20.55
C ARG A 488 -12.97 -3.33 -21.58
N TYR A 489 -13.97 -4.17 -21.27
CA TYR A 489 -15.03 -4.59 -22.17
C TYR A 489 -16.43 -4.40 -21.58
N ASP A 490 -16.57 -3.56 -20.55
CA ASP A 490 -17.82 -3.34 -19.82
C ASP A 490 -18.99 -2.80 -20.68
N TYR A 491 -18.70 -2.34 -21.89
CA TYR A 491 -19.72 -1.90 -22.85
C TYR A 491 -20.22 -3.04 -23.77
N ILE A 492 -19.62 -4.24 -23.64
CA ILE A 492 -20.02 -5.42 -24.42
C ILE A 492 -20.86 -6.32 -23.52
N PRO A 493 -22.10 -6.61 -23.86
CA PRO A 493 -22.91 -7.57 -23.11
C PRO A 493 -22.29 -8.97 -23.21
N ILE A 494 -22.10 -9.61 -22.07
CA ILE A 494 -21.60 -10.99 -21.99
C ILE A 494 -22.64 -11.88 -21.34
N ILE A 495 -22.67 -13.13 -21.77
CA ILE A 495 -23.48 -14.17 -21.15
C ILE A 495 -22.54 -15.00 -20.27
N ASN A 496 -22.77 -14.95 -18.96
CA ASN A 496 -22.08 -15.82 -18.02
C ASN A 496 -22.85 -17.13 -17.91
N ILE A 497 -22.13 -18.23 -18.10
CA ILE A 497 -22.68 -19.58 -17.90
C ILE A 497 -22.06 -20.11 -16.61
N SER A 498 -22.88 -20.40 -15.59
CA SER A 498 -22.46 -20.95 -14.32
C SER A 498 -23.16 -22.27 -14.04
N SER A 499 -22.44 -23.20 -13.45
CA SER A 499 -22.97 -24.46 -12.90
C SER A 499 -23.22 -24.37 -11.37
N ASP A 500 -23.02 -23.21 -10.74
CA ASP A 500 -23.01 -23.07 -9.27
C ASP A 500 -24.40 -23.24 -8.64
N TRP A 501 -25.45 -22.96 -9.40
CA TRP A 501 -26.85 -23.12 -8.98
C TRP A 501 -27.65 -23.93 -10.01
N PRO A 502 -27.28 -25.23 -10.24
CA PRO A 502 -27.95 -26.04 -11.24
C PRO A 502 -29.39 -26.32 -10.81
N TYR A 503 -30.32 -26.06 -11.72
CA TYR A 503 -31.68 -26.59 -11.54
C TYR A 503 -31.67 -28.05 -11.96
N PRO A 504 -32.03 -29.00 -11.07
CA PRO A 504 -32.05 -30.42 -11.41
C PRO A 504 -33.24 -30.73 -12.30
N PHE A 505 -33.03 -30.96 -13.56
CA PHE A 505 -33.96 -31.65 -14.43
C PHE A 505 -33.76 -33.16 -14.24
N ASN A 506 -34.81 -33.88 -13.84
CA ASN A 506 -34.77 -35.34 -13.63
C ASN A 506 -33.58 -35.84 -12.80
N LYS A 507 -33.57 -35.67 -11.51
CA LYS A 507 -32.63 -36.24 -10.51
C LYS A 507 -31.13 -36.37 -10.84
N GLU A 508 -30.72 -36.36 -12.09
CA GLU A 508 -29.34 -36.62 -12.54
C GLU A 508 -28.76 -35.55 -13.51
N GLU A 509 -29.57 -34.78 -14.23
CA GLU A 509 -29.08 -33.77 -15.13
C GLU A 509 -29.07 -32.37 -14.49
N LYS A 510 -27.89 -31.80 -14.37
CA LYS A 510 -27.67 -30.46 -13.88
C LYS A 510 -27.75 -29.46 -15.02
N SER A 511 -28.69 -28.52 -14.98
CA SER A 511 -28.72 -27.42 -15.94
C SER A 511 -27.65 -26.40 -15.66
N GLN A 512 -27.12 -25.76 -16.70
CA GLN A 512 -26.31 -24.56 -16.56
C GLN A 512 -27.23 -23.33 -16.53
N GLN A 513 -26.92 -22.39 -15.62
CA GLN A 513 -27.62 -21.12 -15.60
C GLN A 513 -26.87 -20.11 -16.47
N ALA A 514 -27.58 -19.48 -17.37
CA ALA A 514 -27.08 -18.35 -18.17
C ALA A 514 -27.60 -17.03 -17.58
N SER A 515 -26.69 -16.14 -17.24
CA SER A 515 -27.03 -14.78 -16.82
C SER A 515 -26.35 -13.75 -17.73
N SER A 516 -27.06 -12.68 -18.06
CA SER A 516 -26.52 -11.58 -18.87
C SER A 516 -26.21 -10.40 -17.95
N ASN A 517 -25.06 -9.79 -18.12
CA ASN A 517 -24.72 -8.54 -17.46
C ASN A 517 -25.40 -7.37 -18.19
N MET A 518 -25.99 -6.47 -17.44
CA MET A 518 -26.44 -5.19 -18.00
C MET A 518 -25.24 -4.30 -18.29
N VAL A 519 -25.25 -3.65 -19.45
CA VAL A 519 -24.19 -2.75 -19.88
C VAL A 519 -24.71 -1.32 -20.07
N SER A 520 -23.84 -0.35 -19.84
CA SER A 520 -24.13 1.06 -20.18
C SER A 520 -23.20 1.52 -21.30
N LEU A 521 -23.78 1.85 -22.44
CA LEU A 521 -23.04 2.41 -23.57
C LEU A 521 -22.65 3.89 -23.35
N ALA A 522 -23.31 4.57 -22.41
CA ALA A 522 -23.09 5.98 -22.12
C ALA A 522 -21.89 6.25 -21.17
N ARG A 523 -21.22 5.21 -20.69
CA ARG A 523 -20.03 5.38 -19.85
C ARG A 523 -18.93 6.12 -20.58
N THR A 524 -18.33 7.09 -19.89
CA THR A 524 -17.26 7.92 -20.41
C THR A 524 -16.26 8.29 -19.32
N TRP A 525 -15.34 9.17 -19.63
CA TRP A 525 -14.27 9.63 -18.77
C TRP A 525 -14.76 10.25 -17.45
N GLU A 526 -14.16 9.87 -16.33
CA GLU A 526 -14.18 10.71 -15.14
C GLU A 526 -13.32 11.94 -15.42
N LYS A 527 -13.77 13.13 -15.00
CA LYS A 527 -13.06 14.40 -15.19
C LYS A 527 -12.64 14.98 -13.84
N LEU A 528 -11.33 15.01 -13.61
CA LEU A 528 -10.73 15.67 -12.46
C LEU A 528 -10.30 17.08 -12.85
N GLU A 529 -10.87 18.09 -12.20
CA GLU A 529 -10.44 19.47 -12.28
C GLU A 529 -9.55 19.80 -11.08
N VAL A 530 -8.43 20.47 -11.32
CA VAL A 530 -7.49 20.89 -10.27
C VAL A 530 -7.21 22.37 -10.43
N THR A 531 -7.40 23.14 -9.34
CA THR A 531 -6.96 24.52 -9.20
C THR A 531 -5.85 24.57 -8.19
N ASN A 532 -4.75 25.24 -8.49
CA ASN A 532 -3.61 25.43 -7.59
C ASN A 532 -3.18 26.89 -7.57
N ILE A 533 -2.89 27.43 -6.39
CA ILE A 533 -2.27 28.74 -6.19
C ILE A 533 -1.04 28.52 -5.32
N GLY A 534 0.10 29.03 -5.75
CA GLY A 534 1.37 28.82 -5.06
C GLY A 534 2.20 30.10 -4.96
N LEU A 535 3.04 30.11 -3.94
CA LEU A 535 4.01 31.16 -3.65
C LEU A 535 5.37 30.51 -3.39
N ASP A 536 6.39 30.91 -4.15
CA ASP A 536 7.77 30.48 -3.98
C ASP A 536 8.62 31.67 -3.51
N ILE A 537 9.36 31.49 -2.43
CA ILE A 537 10.20 32.53 -1.79
C ILE A 537 11.60 31.96 -1.60
N ALA A 538 12.63 32.76 -1.91
CA ALA A 538 13.99 32.51 -1.45
C ALA A 538 14.59 33.86 -0.99
N ILE A 539 15.32 33.79 0.13
CA ILE A 539 15.96 34.96 0.76
C ILE A 539 17.33 34.57 1.34
N LEU A 540 18.09 35.57 1.76
CA LEU A 540 19.39 35.40 2.42
C LEU A 540 20.43 34.68 1.53
N ASN A 541 20.52 35.05 0.26
CA ASN A 541 21.37 34.39 -0.74
C ASN A 541 21.00 32.91 -0.91
N ASN A 542 19.71 32.61 -1.06
CA ASN A 542 19.13 31.27 -1.20
C ASN A 542 19.40 30.31 -0.02
N ARG A 543 19.76 30.83 1.17
CA ARG A 543 19.89 30.02 2.36
C ARG A 543 18.54 29.54 2.88
N LEU A 544 17.54 30.44 2.89
CA LEU A 544 16.17 30.08 3.24
C LEU A 544 15.30 30.09 1.99
N SER A 545 14.66 28.95 1.71
CA SER A 545 13.63 28.86 0.68
C SER A 545 12.34 28.28 1.24
N ALA A 546 11.21 28.79 0.75
CA ALA A 546 9.89 28.37 1.14
C ALA A 546 9.00 28.21 -0.11
N SER A 547 8.13 27.22 -0.09
CA SER A 547 7.05 27.06 -1.05
C SER A 547 5.75 26.79 -0.31
N VAL A 548 4.70 27.52 -0.65
CA VAL A 548 3.36 27.38 -0.08
C VAL A 548 2.38 27.16 -1.22
N ASP A 549 1.60 26.11 -1.16
CA ASP A 549 0.56 25.78 -2.12
C ASP A 549 -0.78 25.61 -1.47
N TRP A 550 -1.81 26.15 -2.10
CA TRP A 550 -3.20 25.84 -1.84
C TRP A 550 -3.81 25.20 -3.08
N PHE A 551 -4.58 24.11 -2.90
CA PHE A 551 -5.20 23.41 -4.00
C PHE A 551 -6.66 23.04 -3.73
N TYR A 552 -7.42 22.99 -4.83
CA TYR A 552 -8.79 22.49 -4.86
C TYR A 552 -8.92 21.50 -6.03
N LYS A 553 -9.36 20.27 -5.73
CA LYS A 553 -9.66 19.26 -6.73
C LYS A 553 -11.16 18.97 -6.74
N LYS A 554 -11.71 18.74 -7.93
CA LYS A 554 -13.10 18.32 -8.10
C LYS A 554 -13.18 17.22 -9.14
N ASN A 555 -13.54 16.01 -8.72
CA ASN A 555 -13.86 14.92 -9.64
C ASN A 555 -15.33 15.01 -10.00
N LYS A 556 -15.62 15.16 -11.29
CA LYS A 556 -16.95 15.17 -11.89
C LYS A 556 -17.13 13.91 -12.71
N ASN A 557 -18.38 13.44 -12.84
CA ASN A 557 -18.70 12.24 -13.59
C ASN A 557 -17.96 11.00 -13.10
N MET A 558 -17.73 10.92 -11.78
CA MET A 558 -17.11 9.75 -11.16
C MET A 558 -18.01 8.53 -11.34
N LEU A 559 -17.43 7.41 -11.71
CA LEU A 559 -18.15 6.15 -11.85
C LEU A 559 -18.53 5.60 -10.47
N ILE A 560 -19.80 5.34 -10.32
CA ILE A 560 -20.35 4.77 -9.08
C ILE A 560 -21.35 3.67 -9.40
N ALA A 561 -21.45 2.68 -8.52
CA ALA A 561 -22.56 1.74 -8.54
C ALA A 561 -23.86 2.52 -8.28
N VAL A 562 -24.89 2.21 -9.02
CA VAL A 562 -26.23 2.77 -8.82
C VAL A 562 -27.12 1.69 -8.24
N ASP A 563 -27.87 2.03 -7.22
CA ASP A 563 -28.80 1.11 -6.60
C ASP A 563 -30.12 1.13 -7.38
N TYR A 564 -30.43 0.03 -8.06
CA TYR A 564 -31.70 -0.17 -8.75
C TYR A 564 -32.55 -1.17 -7.99
N PRO A 565 -33.87 -1.10 -8.11
CA PRO A 565 -34.75 -2.10 -7.49
C PRO A 565 -34.37 -3.51 -7.95
N SER A 566 -34.36 -4.47 -7.03
CA SER A 566 -34.05 -5.88 -7.28
C SER A 566 -34.97 -6.55 -8.33
N LEU A 567 -36.10 -5.92 -8.63
CA LEU A 567 -37.01 -6.31 -9.71
C LEU A 567 -36.35 -6.32 -11.10
N LEU A 568 -35.21 -5.62 -11.24
CA LEU A 568 -34.44 -5.60 -12.48
C LEU A 568 -33.86 -6.98 -12.85
N GLY A 569 -33.68 -7.87 -11.88
CA GLY A 569 -33.20 -9.24 -12.07
C GLY A 569 -31.75 -9.35 -12.53
N ALA A 570 -30.98 -8.26 -12.52
CA ALA A 570 -29.56 -8.22 -12.91
C ALA A 570 -28.82 -7.12 -12.14
N THR A 571 -27.50 -7.26 -12.04
CA THR A 571 -26.64 -6.22 -11.45
C THR A 571 -26.63 -5.00 -12.36
N ALA A 572 -26.99 -3.84 -11.81
CA ALA A 572 -26.99 -2.60 -12.53
C ALA A 572 -25.58 -2.15 -12.94
N PRO A 573 -25.41 -1.58 -14.14
CA PRO A 573 -24.13 -1.03 -14.54
C PRO A 573 -23.81 0.25 -13.76
N ALA A 574 -22.55 0.42 -13.37
CA ALA A 574 -22.08 1.69 -12.82
C ALA A 574 -22.31 2.85 -13.80
N SER A 575 -22.54 4.05 -13.30
CA SER A 575 -22.79 5.24 -14.11
C SER A 575 -21.92 6.43 -13.69
N ASN A 576 -21.74 7.41 -14.59
CA ASN A 576 -20.95 8.62 -14.36
C ASN A 576 -21.70 9.70 -13.55
N ASN A 577 -22.26 9.32 -12.39
CA ASN A 577 -23.12 10.19 -11.58
C ASN A 577 -22.48 10.65 -10.27
N GLY A 578 -21.29 10.16 -9.92
CA GLY A 578 -20.62 10.50 -8.70
C GLY A 578 -19.81 11.79 -8.77
N SER A 579 -19.54 12.39 -7.61
CA SER A 579 -18.59 13.50 -7.49
C SER A 579 -17.91 13.53 -6.13
N LEU A 580 -16.63 13.97 -6.13
CA LEU A 580 -15.75 14.11 -4.98
C LEU A 580 -15.02 15.44 -5.04
N GLU A 581 -14.90 16.12 -3.92
CA GLU A 581 -14.10 17.33 -3.78
C GLU A 581 -12.96 17.11 -2.77
N VAL A 582 -11.80 17.71 -3.06
CA VAL A 582 -10.63 17.71 -2.15
C VAL A 582 -10.11 19.14 -2.04
N LYS A 583 -9.88 19.61 -0.82
CA LYS A 583 -9.24 20.89 -0.53
C LYS A 583 -8.03 20.65 0.35
N GLY A 584 -6.93 21.33 0.05
CA GLY A 584 -5.72 21.15 0.85
C GLY A 584 -4.71 22.26 0.67
N TRP A 585 -3.66 22.16 1.47
CA TRP A 585 -2.51 23.04 1.42
C TRP A 585 -1.22 22.26 1.69
N GLU A 586 -0.11 22.78 1.19
CA GLU A 586 1.23 22.22 1.36
C GLU A 586 2.20 23.37 1.67
N VAL A 587 3.10 23.15 2.62
CA VAL A 587 4.21 24.06 2.95
C VAL A 587 5.50 23.27 2.95
N SER A 588 6.51 23.79 2.28
CA SER A 588 7.87 23.28 2.30
C SER A 588 8.83 24.40 2.69
N LEU A 589 9.75 24.12 3.59
CA LEU A 589 10.80 25.01 4.05
C LEU A 589 12.15 24.33 3.90
N ALA A 590 13.16 25.03 3.42
CA ALA A 590 14.52 24.54 3.38
C ALA A 590 15.47 25.64 3.84
N TRP A 591 16.33 25.29 4.78
CA TRP A 591 17.46 26.08 5.20
C TRP A 591 18.74 25.37 4.83
N ARG A 592 19.70 26.08 4.20
CA ARG A 592 21.04 25.57 3.86
C ARG A 592 22.06 26.60 4.24
N ASP A 593 23.11 26.16 4.92
CA ASP A 593 24.22 27.04 5.24
C ASP A 593 25.54 26.27 5.34
N LYS A 594 26.64 27.01 5.30
CA LYS A 594 27.99 26.48 5.45
C LYS A 594 28.80 27.41 6.34
N VAL A 595 29.34 26.84 7.41
CA VAL A 595 30.23 27.55 8.36
C VAL A 595 31.58 26.84 8.34
N ASN A 596 32.57 27.45 7.71
CA ASN A 596 33.88 26.85 7.44
C ASN A 596 33.75 25.50 6.71
N ASP A 597 34.25 24.41 7.33
CA ASP A 597 34.16 23.05 6.80
C ASP A 597 32.86 22.33 7.13
N PHE A 598 31.97 22.92 7.93
CA PHE A 598 30.70 22.35 8.30
C PHE A 598 29.59 22.87 7.39
N SER A 599 28.98 22.00 6.58
CA SER A 599 27.78 22.28 5.80
C SER A 599 26.59 21.55 6.37
N TYR A 600 25.43 22.22 6.40
CA TYR A 600 24.21 21.62 6.88
C TYR A 600 22.99 22.11 6.10
N SER A 601 21.99 21.25 6.07
CA SER A 601 20.70 21.54 5.45
C SER A 601 19.58 20.96 6.28
N VAL A 602 18.54 21.75 6.53
CA VAL A 602 17.30 21.33 7.20
C VAL A 602 16.16 21.57 6.26
N ARG A 603 15.43 20.52 5.90
CA ARG A 603 14.29 20.59 4.98
C ARG A 603 13.06 19.99 5.65
N GLY A 604 12.03 20.79 5.84
CA GLY A 604 10.76 20.38 6.41
C GLY A 604 9.63 20.53 5.40
N ASN A 605 8.68 19.64 5.43
CA ASN A 605 7.42 19.80 4.73
C ASN A 605 6.25 19.39 5.64
N ILE A 606 5.11 20.05 5.43
CA ILE A 606 3.85 19.70 6.07
C ILE A 606 2.72 19.93 5.07
N SER A 607 1.77 19.01 5.07
CA SER A 607 0.59 19.11 4.22
C SER A 607 -0.67 18.64 4.91
N ASP A 608 -1.79 19.18 4.50
CA ASP A 608 -3.09 18.75 4.94
C ASP A 608 -4.09 18.77 3.78
N SER A 609 -4.97 17.76 3.74
CA SER A 609 -6.06 17.68 2.78
C SER A 609 -7.33 17.13 3.41
N ARG A 610 -8.46 17.57 2.87
CA ARG A 610 -9.79 17.08 3.25
C ARG A 610 -10.57 16.78 1.99
N ASN A 611 -11.06 15.57 1.91
CA ASN A 611 -11.96 15.17 0.85
C ASN A 611 -13.41 15.13 1.35
N LYS A 612 -14.34 15.25 0.42
CA LYS A 612 -15.78 15.17 0.66
C LYS A 612 -16.47 14.56 -0.55
N VAL A 613 -17.22 13.50 -0.34
CA VAL A 613 -18.12 12.93 -1.34
C VAL A 613 -19.32 13.86 -1.48
N THR A 614 -19.50 14.47 -2.66
CA THR A 614 -20.54 15.46 -2.88
C THR A 614 -21.78 14.91 -3.57
N ASN A 615 -21.61 13.82 -4.34
CA ASN A 615 -22.72 13.11 -4.97
C ASN A 615 -22.42 11.62 -5.13
N LEU A 616 -23.40 10.76 -4.85
CA LEU A 616 -23.36 9.31 -5.05
C LEU A 616 -24.57 8.79 -5.85
N GLY A 617 -25.19 9.64 -6.67
CA GLY A 617 -26.28 9.24 -7.56
C GLY A 617 -27.54 8.72 -6.86
N GLY A 618 -27.76 9.13 -5.62
CA GLY A 618 -28.92 8.70 -4.82
C GLY A 618 -28.67 7.48 -3.91
N PHE A 619 -27.45 6.89 -3.93
CA PHE A 619 -27.09 5.84 -2.98
C PHE A 619 -26.89 6.43 -1.59
N SER A 620 -27.63 5.91 -0.60
CA SER A 620 -27.66 6.43 0.78
C SER A 620 -27.59 5.32 1.85
N GLY A 621 -26.86 4.25 1.59
CA GLY A 621 -26.77 3.14 2.57
C GLY A 621 -25.69 3.39 3.63
N LEU A 622 -26.08 3.67 4.88
CA LEU A 622 -25.21 3.57 6.04
C LEU A 622 -25.05 2.11 6.46
N ARG A 623 -23.81 1.70 6.71
CA ARG A 623 -23.51 0.39 7.31
C ARG A 623 -22.64 0.61 8.55
N SER A 624 -23.02 -0.03 9.65
CA SER A 624 -22.24 -0.03 10.88
C SER A 624 -20.85 -0.64 10.65
N GLY A 625 -19.85 -0.05 11.26
CA GLY A 625 -18.52 -0.61 11.39
C GLY A 625 -17.62 -0.47 10.18
N LEU A 626 -18.14 -0.19 9.03
CA LEU A 626 -17.37 -0.20 7.79
C LEU A 626 -16.90 1.18 7.39
N ILE A 627 -15.70 1.22 6.81
CA ILE A 627 -15.25 2.34 6.01
C ILE A 627 -16.25 2.53 4.86
N SER A 628 -17.03 3.59 4.90
CA SER A 628 -18.10 3.85 3.95
C SER A 628 -17.85 5.13 3.17
N ASN A 629 -18.30 5.12 1.90
CA ASN A 629 -18.40 6.34 1.11
C ASN A 629 -19.84 6.85 1.21
N ILE A 630 -20.07 7.88 1.99
CA ILE A 630 -21.38 8.47 2.25
C ILE A 630 -21.38 9.92 1.73
N GLN A 631 -22.44 10.30 1.02
CA GLN A 631 -22.59 11.68 0.56
C GLN A 631 -22.57 12.67 1.73
N GLY A 632 -21.75 13.69 1.62
CA GLY A 632 -21.57 14.71 2.65
C GLY A 632 -20.39 14.47 3.57
N TYR A 633 -19.80 13.27 3.54
CA TYR A 633 -18.66 12.88 4.39
C TYR A 633 -17.39 12.61 3.58
N SER A 634 -16.29 12.42 4.29
CA SER A 634 -15.00 12.01 3.70
C SER A 634 -15.06 10.57 3.19
N THR A 635 -14.25 10.25 2.21
CA THR A 635 -13.96 8.83 1.89
C THR A 635 -13.33 8.15 3.11
N ASN A 636 -13.51 6.84 3.22
CA ASN A 636 -13.02 6.05 4.36
C ASN A 636 -13.56 6.56 5.71
N ALA A 637 -14.82 7.01 5.71
CA ALA A 637 -15.49 7.45 6.92
C ALA A 637 -15.91 6.25 7.78
N TYR A 638 -15.65 6.36 9.08
CA TYR A 638 -16.17 5.40 10.07
C TYR A 638 -17.50 5.88 10.61
N PHE A 639 -18.46 4.98 10.66
CA PHE A 639 -19.71 5.14 11.35
C PHE A 639 -19.86 4.06 12.40
N GLY A 640 -20.32 4.40 13.57
CA GLY A 640 -20.50 3.46 14.67
C GLY A 640 -21.36 4.05 15.75
N TYR A 641 -21.57 3.31 16.81
CA TYR A 641 -22.38 3.71 17.95
C TYR A 641 -21.64 4.71 18.82
N GLN A 642 -22.39 5.56 19.50
CA GLN A 642 -21.85 6.39 20.57
C GLN A 642 -22.03 5.62 21.88
N SER A 643 -20.92 5.44 22.63
CA SER A 643 -20.97 4.72 23.89
C SER A 643 -21.61 5.57 24.99
N GLY A 644 -22.49 4.96 25.78
CA GLY A 644 -22.99 5.49 27.03
C GLY A 644 -22.13 5.12 28.25
N GLY A 645 -21.00 4.44 27.99
CA GLY A 645 -20.09 3.90 29.01
C GLY A 645 -20.44 2.48 29.43
N ILE A 646 -19.79 2.03 30.49
CA ILE A 646 -20.00 0.67 31.05
C ILE A 646 -21.19 0.71 32.03
N ILE A 647 -22.09 -0.26 31.98
CA ILE A 647 -23.22 -0.43 32.88
C ILE A 647 -22.65 -0.73 34.27
N ARG A 648 -22.93 0.14 35.26
CA ARG A 648 -22.30 0.06 36.58
C ARG A 648 -23.18 -0.51 37.68
N ASP A 649 -24.47 -0.60 37.48
CA ASP A 649 -25.43 -1.04 38.49
C ASP A 649 -26.66 -1.71 37.85
N GLU A 650 -27.35 -2.52 38.66
CA GLU A 650 -28.53 -3.27 38.26
C GLU A 650 -29.75 -2.41 37.91
N ALA A 651 -29.85 -1.19 38.44
CA ALA A 651 -30.98 -0.30 38.13
C ALA A 651 -30.81 0.23 36.69
N THR A 652 -29.61 0.69 36.36
CA THR A 652 -29.26 1.10 35.00
C THR A 652 -29.45 -0.04 34.00
N LEU A 653 -28.96 -1.25 34.33
CA LEU A 653 -29.13 -2.46 33.49
C LEU A 653 -30.59 -2.76 33.18
N ARG A 654 -31.48 -2.75 34.24
CA ARG A 654 -32.92 -3.01 34.07
C ARG A 654 -33.59 -1.99 33.17
N GLU A 655 -33.25 -0.71 33.29
CA GLU A 655 -33.79 0.33 32.40
C GLU A 655 -33.28 0.17 30.97
N TYR A 656 -31.98 -0.11 30.79
CA TYR A 656 -31.38 -0.28 29.49
C TYR A 656 -31.95 -1.48 28.71
N LYS A 657 -32.20 -2.59 29.37
CA LYS A 657 -32.85 -3.81 28.80
C LYS A 657 -34.30 -3.60 28.32
N LYS A 658 -34.93 -2.49 28.66
CA LYS A 658 -36.26 -2.16 28.12
C LYS A 658 -36.18 -1.64 26.68
N MET A 659 -35.01 -1.21 26.23
CA MET A 659 -34.80 -0.73 24.86
C MET A 659 -34.80 -1.92 23.90
N LYS A 660 -35.47 -1.76 22.78
CA LYS A 660 -35.49 -2.75 21.72
C LYS A 660 -34.10 -2.90 21.09
N GLY A 661 -33.69 -4.12 20.78
CA GLY A 661 -32.37 -4.40 20.17
C GLY A 661 -31.23 -4.53 21.17
N VAL A 662 -31.48 -4.35 22.46
CA VAL A 662 -30.58 -4.63 23.56
C VAL A 662 -30.69 -6.11 23.93
N PRO A 663 -29.58 -6.89 23.99
CA PRO A 663 -29.61 -8.30 24.36
C PRO A 663 -30.08 -8.53 25.81
N ASP A 664 -30.90 -9.57 26.03
CA ASP A 664 -31.42 -9.90 27.36
C ASP A 664 -30.32 -10.45 28.30
N ASN A 665 -29.26 -11.03 27.77
CA ASN A 665 -28.15 -11.64 28.52
C ASN A 665 -27.10 -10.64 29.02
N LEU A 666 -27.23 -9.33 28.74
CA LEU A 666 -26.31 -8.32 29.24
C LEU A 666 -26.28 -8.28 30.78
N ARG A 667 -25.16 -7.88 31.34
CA ARG A 667 -24.88 -7.79 32.76
C ARG A 667 -24.24 -6.48 33.15
N VAL A 668 -24.17 -6.20 34.42
CA VAL A 668 -23.33 -5.12 34.95
C VAL A 668 -21.89 -5.37 34.53
N GLY A 669 -21.24 -4.36 33.98
CA GLY A 669 -19.92 -4.47 33.37
C GLY A 669 -19.91 -4.47 31.83
N ASP A 670 -21.06 -4.73 31.20
CA ASP A 670 -21.19 -4.66 29.72
C ASP A 670 -21.32 -3.19 29.23
N MET A 671 -21.08 -2.99 27.93
CA MET A 671 -21.18 -1.67 27.29
C MET A 671 -22.64 -1.24 27.08
N MET A 672 -22.87 0.05 27.25
CA MET A 672 -24.11 0.71 26.88
C MET A 672 -23.89 1.61 25.67
N TYR A 673 -24.82 1.59 24.73
CA TYR A 673 -24.88 2.47 23.59
C TYR A 673 -26.08 3.40 23.68
N LEU A 674 -25.97 4.61 23.12
CA LEU A 674 -27.01 5.63 23.24
C LEU A 674 -28.05 5.49 22.13
N ASP A 675 -29.32 5.55 22.49
CA ASP A 675 -30.44 5.79 21.58
C ASP A 675 -30.42 7.25 21.18
N LEU A 676 -29.94 7.53 19.95
CA LEU A 676 -29.68 8.90 19.48
C LEU A 676 -30.88 9.50 18.73
N ASP A 677 -31.74 8.67 18.16
CA ASP A 677 -32.94 9.13 17.48
C ASP A 677 -34.21 9.10 18.38
N GLY A 678 -34.12 8.54 19.59
CA GLY A 678 -35.15 8.54 20.61
C GLY A 678 -36.32 7.61 20.31
N ASP A 679 -36.09 6.57 19.51
CA ASP A 679 -37.12 5.63 19.11
C ASP A 679 -37.34 4.48 20.12
N GLY A 680 -36.54 4.41 21.17
CA GLY A 680 -36.56 3.38 22.22
C GLY A 680 -35.87 2.08 21.80
N ALA A 681 -35.01 2.13 20.77
CA ALA A 681 -34.27 0.98 20.28
C ALA A 681 -32.79 1.31 20.04
N ILE A 682 -31.93 0.33 20.12
CA ILE A 682 -30.51 0.47 19.69
C ILE A 682 -30.35 -0.22 18.35
N THR A 683 -30.31 0.57 17.27
CA THR A 683 -30.30 0.06 15.89
C THR A 683 -29.27 0.74 15.00
N ALA A 684 -28.75 -0.02 14.02
CA ALA A 684 -27.91 0.51 12.96
C ALA A 684 -28.71 1.11 11.80
N THR A 685 -30.01 0.82 11.73
CA THR A 685 -30.89 1.20 10.63
C THR A 685 -31.88 2.27 11.09
N GLY A 686 -31.83 3.44 10.46
CA GLY A 686 -32.81 4.48 10.63
C GLY A 686 -33.82 4.54 9.49
N ASP A 687 -34.70 5.54 9.52
CA ASP A 687 -35.58 5.87 8.40
C ASP A 687 -35.00 7.05 7.62
N PRO A 688 -34.32 6.81 6.47
CA PRO A 688 -33.73 7.90 5.67
C PRO A 688 -34.75 8.92 5.17
N LYS A 689 -36.04 8.53 5.03
CA LYS A 689 -37.14 9.42 4.62
C LYS A 689 -37.51 10.40 5.71
N ARG A 690 -37.25 10.05 6.97
CA ARG A 690 -37.44 10.92 8.13
C ARG A 690 -36.16 11.60 8.60
N GLY A 691 -35.02 11.39 7.91
CA GLY A 691 -33.72 11.95 8.25
C GLY A 691 -33.00 11.24 9.39
N TYR A 692 -33.47 10.06 9.83
CA TYR A 692 -32.84 9.27 10.88
C TYR A 692 -31.92 8.23 10.29
N GLN A 693 -30.72 8.14 10.83
CA GLN A 693 -29.73 7.12 10.46
C GLN A 693 -29.59 6.02 11.53
N GLY A 694 -30.63 5.85 12.37
CA GLY A 694 -30.55 5.05 13.60
C GLY A 694 -29.52 5.66 14.56
N ASP A 695 -28.87 4.82 15.38
CA ASP A 695 -27.94 5.28 16.41
C ASP A 695 -26.49 5.39 15.93
N LEU A 696 -26.25 5.31 14.62
CA LEU A 696 -24.92 5.45 14.08
C LEU A 696 -24.53 6.90 13.88
N VAL A 697 -23.35 7.27 14.39
CA VAL A 697 -22.75 8.59 14.21
C VAL A 697 -21.44 8.53 13.43
N TYR A 698 -21.05 9.65 12.85
CA TYR A 698 -19.74 9.80 12.21
C TYR A 698 -18.65 9.84 13.27
N LEU A 699 -17.81 8.81 13.31
CA LEU A 699 -16.71 8.68 14.27
C LEU A 699 -15.42 9.36 13.79
N GLY A 700 -15.29 9.55 12.48
CA GLY A 700 -14.09 10.11 11.88
C GLY A 700 -13.72 9.43 10.58
N THR A 701 -12.48 9.58 10.16
CA THR A 701 -11.92 8.96 8.95
C THR A 701 -10.52 8.42 9.22
N SER A 702 -10.15 7.33 8.55
CA SER A 702 -8.79 6.79 8.58
C SER A 702 -7.80 7.62 7.75
N ASN A 703 -8.27 8.59 6.98
CA ASN A 703 -7.39 9.42 6.15
C ASN A 703 -6.41 10.21 7.03
N PRO A 704 -5.09 10.11 6.77
CA PRO A 704 -4.09 10.82 7.55
C PRO A 704 -4.17 12.33 7.30
N ARG A 705 -4.03 13.12 8.37
CA ARG A 705 -4.06 14.56 8.35
C ARG A 705 -2.79 15.14 8.94
N TYR A 706 -2.35 16.29 8.40
CA TYR A 706 -1.10 16.93 8.78
C TYR A 706 0.08 15.97 8.64
N ASN A 707 0.27 15.50 7.38
CA ASN A 707 1.44 14.70 7.02
C ASN A 707 2.67 15.60 7.02
N PHE A 708 3.73 15.19 7.68
CA PHE A 708 4.97 15.97 7.73
C PHE A 708 6.20 15.12 7.54
N GLY A 709 7.26 15.75 7.04
CA GLY A 709 8.59 15.16 6.92
C GLY A 709 9.65 16.20 7.29
N LEU A 710 10.73 15.74 7.91
CA LEU A 710 11.89 16.55 8.27
C LEU A 710 13.17 15.82 7.88
N ASN A 711 13.94 16.42 6.96
CA ASN A 711 15.28 15.96 6.60
C ASN A 711 16.32 16.89 7.20
N ILE A 712 17.36 16.32 7.79
CA ILE A 712 18.52 17.01 8.32
C ILE A 712 19.75 16.36 7.72
N ASP A 713 20.53 17.10 6.94
CA ASP A 713 21.79 16.64 6.36
C ASP A 713 22.94 17.47 6.89
N MET A 714 24.04 16.85 7.24
CA MET A 714 25.25 17.47 7.79
C MET A 714 26.48 16.84 7.18
N GLU A 715 27.47 17.67 6.85
CA GLU A 715 28.78 17.22 6.35
C GLU A 715 29.90 17.97 7.09
N TRP A 716 30.90 17.24 7.53
CA TRP A 716 32.05 17.79 8.20
C TRP A 716 33.32 16.94 8.03
N LYS A 717 34.36 17.47 7.38
CA LYS A 717 35.68 16.83 7.24
C LYS A 717 35.64 15.35 6.82
N GLY A 718 34.78 15.02 5.87
CA GLY A 718 34.61 13.67 5.35
C GLY A 718 33.54 12.85 6.05
N PHE A 719 33.04 13.26 7.22
CA PHE A 719 31.85 12.70 7.84
C PHE A 719 30.59 13.26 7.18
N ASP A 720 29.59 12.43 7.01
CA ASP A 720 28.25 12.82 6.56
C ASP A 720 27.18 12.15 7.42
N LEU A 721 26.14 12.91 7.77
CA LEU A 721 24.98 12.45 8.53
C LEU A 721 23.72 12.91 7.83
N SER A 722 22.82 11.98 7.57
CA SER A 722 21.47 12.26 7.06
C SER A 722 20.44 11.62 7.98
N ILE A 723 19.44 12.42 8.37
CA ILE A 723 18.36 12.00 9.26
C ILE A 723 17.03 12.35 8.59
N PHE A 724 16.11 11.41 8.54
CA PHE A 724 14.77 11.64 8.02
C PHE A 724 13.70 11.20 9.03
N PHE A 725 12.88 12.15 9.45
CA PHE A 725 11.67 11.91 10.21
C PHE A 725 10.45 12.02 9.31
N GLN A 726 9.50 11.14 9.54
CA GLN A 726 8.17 11.13 8.92
C GLN A 726 7.11 11.02 9.99
N GLY A 727 5.96 11.67 9.79
CA GLY A 727 4.86 11.55 10.73
C GLY A 727 3.52 12.01 10.21
N VAL A 728 2.51 11.67 11.01
CA VAL A 728 1.11 12.04 10.81
C VAL A 728 0.61 12.57 12.15
N ALA A 729 0.21 13.85 12.19
CA ALA A 729 -0.18 14.45 13.47
C ALA A 729 -1.64 14.14 13.87
N LYS A 730 -2.49 13.68 12.92
CA LYS A 730 -3.87 13.30 13.23
C LYS A 730 -4.32 12.15 12.32
N ARG A 731 -4.61 11.03 12.94
CA ARG A 731 -5.22 9.85 12.30
C ARG A 731 -6.06 9.11 13.33
N LYS A 732 -7.24 8.68 12.93
CA LYS A 732 -8.09 7.83 13.74
C LYS A 732 -8.22 6.47 13.06
N VAL A 733 -8.12 5.41 13.83
CA VAL A 733 -8.35 4.04 13.38
C VAL A 733 -9.33 3.39 14.32
N VAL A 734 -10.36 2.77 13.78
CA VAL A 734 -11.24 1.91 14.55
C VAL A 734 -10.51 0.59 14.74
N GLN A 735 -10.48 0.13 15.97
CA GLN A 735 -10.01 -1.20 16.29
C GLN A 735 -11.22 -2.13 16.29
N ASP A 736 -11.26 -2.99 15.30
CA ASP A 736 -12.26 -4.02 15.18
C ASP A 736 -11.63 -5.35 14.75
N GLY A 737 -12.41 -6.38 14.77
CA GLY A 737 -12.00 -7.72 14.37
C GLY A 737 -11.64 -8.62 15.54
N GLU A 738 -11.73 -9.87 15.27
CA GLU A 738 -11.63 -11.02 16.17
C GLU A 738 -10.46 -10.97 17.19
N PRO A 739 -9.20 -10.63 16.81
CA PRO A 739 -8.10 -10.59 17.78
C PRO A 739 -8.18 -9.46 18.81
N LEU A 740 -9.08 -8.51 18.62
CA LEU A 740 -9.27 -7.34 19.47
C LEU A 740 -10.47 -7.51 20.40
N ILE A 741 -11.10 -8.68 20.37
CA ILE A 741 -12.19 -9.07 21.27
C ILE A 741 -11.65 -10.19 22.15
N PRO A 742 -11.47 -9.98 23.46
CA PRO A 742 -11.01 -11.03 24.36
C PRO A 742 -11.99 -12.22 24.37
N PHE A 743 -11.47 -13.43 24.24
CA PHE A 743 -12.26 -14.66 24.26
C PHE A 743 -13.38 -14.74 23.19
N TYR A 744 -13.15 -14.17 22.01
CA TYR A 744 -14.08 -14.29 20.89
C TYR A 744 -13.37 -14.76 19.61
N PRO A 745 -13.79 -15.88 19.00
CA PRO A 745 -14.58 -16.91 19.67
C PRO A 745 -13.95 -17.38 20.98
N ASP A 746 -14.69 -18.07 21.83
CA ASP A 746 -14.39 -18.46 23.21
C ASP A 746 -12.96 -18.96 23.49
N TRP A 747 -12.31 -19.59 22.51
CA TRP A 747 -10.95 -20.12 22.57
C TRP A 747 -9.87 -19.11 22.19
N HIS A 748 -10.21 -17.87 21.83
CA HIS A 748 -9.23 -16.86 21.46
C HIS A 748 -8.51 -16.29 22.68
N TYR A 749 -7.24 -16.13 22.52
CA TYR A 749 -6.26 -15.74 23.50
C TYR A 749 -6.03 -14.22 23.51
N PRO A 750 -6.31 -13.52 24.63
CA PRO A 750 -6.34 -12.06 24.65
C PRO A 750 -4.98 -11.40 24.44
N LEU A 751 -5.01 -10.15 23.97
CA LEU A 751 -3.85 -9.27 23.96
C LEU A 751 -3.55 -8.74 25.38
N SER A 752 -2.28 -8.44 25.66
CA SER A 752 -1.82 -7.99 26.98
C SER A 752 -2.44 -6.67 27.44
N GLU A 753 -2.91 -5.84 26.52
CA GLU A 753 -3.61 -4.57 26.80
C GLU A 753 -4.90 -4.78 27.64
N PHE A 754 -5.55 -5.94 27.54
CA PHE A 754 -6.77 -6.22 28.28
C PHE A 754 -6.52 -6.63 29.73
N TYR A 755 -5.31 -7.13 30.05
CA TYR A 755 -4.98 -7.59 31.36
C TYR A 755 -5.04 -6.45 32.38
N HIS A 756 -5.91 -6.57 33.39
CA HIS A 756 -6.25 -5.55 34.37
C HIS A 756 -6.83 -4.23 33.84
N ASN A 757 -7.16 -4.16 32.54
CA ASN A 757 -7.82 -3.00 31.92
C ASN A 757 -9.31 -3.26 31.58
N THR A 758 -9.84 -4.40 31.93
CA THR A 758 -11.24 -4.77 31.79
C THR A 758 -11.99 -4.50 33.10
N TRP A 759 -13.27 -4.19 32.98
CA TRP A 759 -14.12 -3.86 34.10
C TRP A 759 -14.32 -5.06 35.07
N SER A 760 -14.24 -4.79 36.35
CA SER A 760 -14.69 -5.66 37.42
C SER A 760 -15.20 -4.79 38.61
N ALA A 761 -15.81 -5.37 39.62
CA ALA A 761 -16.26 -4.65 40.82
C ALA A 761 -15.09 -3.91 41.50
N ASP A 762 -13.87 -4.47 41.46
CA ASP A 762 -12.65 -3.88 42.02
C ASP A 762 -11.96 -2.88 41.05
N ARG A 763 -12.32 -2.89 39.77
CA ARG A 763 -11.79 -2.00 38.74
C ARG A 763 -12.92 -1.23 38.02
N PRO A 764 -13.74 -0.43 38.72
CA PRO A 764 -14.91 0.21 38.15
C PRO A 764 -14.63 1.27 37.09
N ASN A 765 -13.38 1.74 36.99
CA ASN A 765 -12.93 2.75 36.02
C ASN A 765 -12.09 2.16 34.88
N ALA A 766 -12.15 0.85 34.68
CA ALA A 766 -11.43 0.20 33.58
C ALA A 766 -11.90 0.71 32.21
N LYS A 767 -11.02 0.62 31.24
CA LYS A 767 -11.25 1.13 29.87
C LYS A 767 -12.19 0.23 29.07
N TYR A 768 -12.07 -1.07 29.27
CA TYR A 768 -12.79 -2.09 28.50
C TYR A 768 -13.90 -2.72 29.34
N PRO A 769 -14.95 -3.26 28.68
CA PRO A 769 -16.05 -3.94 29.38
C PRO A 769 -15.57 -5.20 30.11
N ILE A 770 -16.46 -5.80 30.86
CA ILE A 770 -16.23 -7.05 31.58
C ILE A 770 -15.83 -8.19 30.63
N LEU A 771 -14.94 -9.05 31.08
CA LEU A 771 -14.59 -10.28 30.37
C LEU A 771 -15.74 -11.29 30.41
N THR A 772 -15.94 -12.01 29.33
CA THR A 772 -16.97 -13.07 29.22
C THR A 772 -16.60 -14.04 28.11
N HIS A 773 -17.07 -15.29 28.20
CA HIS A 773 -17.05 -16.28 27.11
C HIS A 773 -18.34 -16.28 26.29
N ASP A 774 -19.31 -15.45 26.64
CA ASP A 774 -20.56 -15.32 25.89
C ASP A 774 -20.31 -14.53 24.60
N ASP A 775 -20.40 -15.21 23.46
CA ASP A 775 -20.14 -14.64 22.15
C ASP A 775 -21.05 -13.45 21.81
N ASP A 776 -22.34 -13.52 22.17
CA ASP A 776 -23.29 -12.45 21.89
C ASP A 776 -22.97 -11.18 22.71
N ARG A 777 -22.54 -11.34 23.96
CA ARG A 777 -22.09 -10.24 24.81
C ARG A 777 -20.77 -9.66 24.32
N ASN A 778 -19.83 -10.51 23.90
CA ASN A 778 -18.58 -10.06 23.29
C ASN A 778 -18.84 -9.25 22.02
N LEU A 779 -19.68 -9.73 21.12
CA LEU A 779 -20.08 -8.99 19.91
C LEU A 779 -20.83 -7.70 20.22
N TRP A 780 -21.59 -7.66 21.32
CA TRP A 780 -22.22 -6.43 21.78
C TRP A 780 -21.19 -5.45 22.33
N ASN A 781 -20.35 -5.88 23.26
CA ASN A 781 -19.38 -5.04 23.96
C ASN A 781 -18.35 -4.38 23.05
N TYR A 782 -17.99 -5.05 21.96
CA TYR A 782 -16.98 -4.59 21.01
C TYR A 782 -17.56 -4.17 19.65
N ARG A 783 -18.83 -3.73 19.62
CA ARG A 783 -19.41 -3.10 18.44
C ARG A 783 -18.60 -1.86 18.07
N THR A 784 -18.47 -1.63 16.75
CA THR A 784 -17.83 -0.40 16.26
C THR A 784 -18.47 0.83 16.90
N SER A 785 -17.67 1.52 17.69
CA SER A 785 -18.11 2.66 18.50
C SER A 785 -16.95 3.63 18.72
N ASP A 786 -17.26 4.77 19.31
CA ASP A 786 -16.25 5.76 19.71
C ASP A 786 -15.25 5.22 20.75
N ASN A 787 -15.63 4.20 21.53
CA ASN A 787 -14.77 3.54 22.50
C ASN A 787 -13.63 2.74 21.85
N LEU A 788 -13.82 2.28 20.62
CA LEU A 788 -12.82 1.54 19.86
C LEU A 788 -11.96 2.43 18.93
N LEU A 789 -12.15 3.76 19.00
CA LEU A 789 -11.35 4.70 18.25
C LEU A 789 -9.98 4.92 18.89
N VAL A 790 -8.94 4.66 18.14
CA VAL A 790 -7.56 4.89 18.55
C VAL A 790 -6.96 6.05 17.78
N ASN A 791 -6.17 6.85 18.50
CA ASN A 791 -5.34 7.88 17.88
C ASN A 791 -4.06 7.24 17.32
N ALA A 792 -4.01 7.08 16.00
CA ALA A 792 -2.87 6.54 15.26
C ALA A 792 -1.95 7.65 14.71
N ALA A 793 -1.90 8.80 15.38
CA ALA A 793 -0.88 9.81 15.12
C ALA A 793 0.50 9.30 15.54
N TYR A 794 1.53 9.60 14.76
CA TYR A 794 2.89 9.11 15.03
C TYR A 794 3.98 10.01 14.47
N VAL A 795 5.16 9.88 15.02
CA VAL A 795 6.44 10.35 14.47
C VAL A 795 7.40 9.18 14.41
N ARG A 796 8.05 8.97 13.26
CA ARG A 796 8.99 7.87 13.03
C ARG A 796 10.33 8.40 12.54
N LEU A 797 11.43 7.90 13.13
CA LEU A 797 12.76 8.02 12.53
C LEU A 797 12.86 7.04 11.37
N LYS A 798 12.49 7.53 10.18
CA LYS A 798 12.35 6.73 8.97
C LYS A 798 13.67 6.27 8.39
N ASN A 799 14.68 7.15 8.42
CA ASN A 799 16.03 6.83 7.98
C ASN A 799 17.07 7.63 8.78
N LEU A 800 18.15 6.99 9.13
CA LEU A 800 19.36 7.58 9.62
C LEU A 800 20.53 6.98 8.87
N GLN A 801 21.36 7.82 8.24
CA GLN A 801 22.57 7.37 7.59
C GLN A 801 23.77 8.16 8.11
N PHE A 802 24.82 7.47 8.51
CA PHE A 802 26.09 8.04 8.95
C PHE A 802 27.21 7.45 8.12
N GLY A 803 28.00 8.30 7.48
CA GLY A 803 29.08 7.89 6.58
C GLY A 803 30.39 8.59 6.88
N TYR A 804 31.49 7.97 6.44
CA TYR A 804 32.81 8.55 6.43
C TYR A 804 33.48 8.29 5.09
N THR A 805 33.86 9.38 4.39
CA THR A 805 34.66 9.34 3.17
C THR A 805 36.13 9.37 3.52
N ILE A 806 36.83 8.29 3.20
CA ILE A 806 38.25 8.13 3.48
C ILE A 806 39.04 9.16 2.64
N PRO A 807 40.03 9.86 3.25
CA PRO A 807 40.80 10.88 2.55
C PRO A 807 41.51 10.35 1.31
N ARG A 808 41.48 11.12 0.23
CA ARG A 808 41.95 10.71 -1.10
C ARG A 808 43.42 10.29 -1.12
N PHE A 809 44.29 10.89 -0.28
CA PHE A 809 45.71 10.52 -0.20
C PHE A 809 45.93 9.06 0.26
N LEU A 810 44.96 8.45 0.93
CA LEU A 810 45.01 7.04 1.29
C LEU A 810 44.44 6.17 0.19
N THR A 811 43.32 6.56 -0.42
CA THR A 811 42.61 5.77 -1.41
C THR A 811 43.32 5.73 -2.76
N GLN A 812 44.06 6.77 -3.12
CA GLN A 812 44.91 6.80 -4.32
C GLN A 812 45.99 5.70 -4.34
N LYS A 813 46.45 5.24 -3.16
CA LYS A 813 47.44 4.15 -3.08
C LYS A 813 46.87 2.83 -3.63
N ILE A 814 45.56 2.65 -3.56
CA ILE A 814 44.83 1.47 -4.07
C ILE A 814 44.04 1.78 -5.37
N LYS A 815 44.39 2.92 -6.04
CA LYS A 815 43.74 3.38 -7.29
C LYS A 815 42.25 3.58 -7.19
N VAL A 816 41.75 3.98 -6.02
CA VAL A 816 40.33 4.32 -5.79
C VAL A 816 40.20 5.81 -5.60
N ASP A 817 39.34 6.45 -6.41
CA ASP A 817 39.13 7.90 -6.35
C ASP A 817 38.37 8.32 -5.08
N ARG A 818 37.38 7.51 -4.69
CA ARG A 818 36.61 7.74 -3.47
C ARG A 818 36.20 6.40 -2.82
N LEU A 819 36.45 6.28 -1.53
CA LEU A 819 35.96 5.18 -0.68
C LEU A 819 35.16 5.79 0.46
N ARG A 820 33.87 5.46 0.54
CA ARG A 820 33.00 5.83 1.64
C ARG A 820 32.46 4.57 2.32
N VAL A 821 32.57 4.51 3.63
CA VAL A 821 31.94 3.49 4.47
C VAL A 821 30.78 4.14 5.20
N TYR A 822 29.68 3.39 5.38
CA TYR A 822 28.51 3.95 6.01
C TYR A 822 27.69 2.93 6.78
N PHE A 823 26.99 3.43 7.78
CA PHE A 823 25.87 2.78 8.45
C PHE A 823 24.56 3.43 7.97
N SER A 824 23.51 2.64 7.79
CA SER A 824 22.17 3.16 7.54
C SER A 824 21.15 2.35 8.34
N GLY A 825 20.27 3.05 9.05
CA GLY A 825 19.17 2.45 9.79
C GLY A 825 17.84 2.93 9.22
N ASN A 826 16.90 1.99 9.01
CA ASN A 826 15.56 2.34 8.56
C ASN A 826 14.54 1.96 9.63
N ASP A 827 13.58 2.87 9.85
CA ASP A 827 12.45 2.68 10.76
C ASP A 827 12.90 2.35 12.19
N LEU A 828 13.92 3.09 12.70
CA LEU A 828 14.64 2.77 13.92
C LEU A 828 13.79 2.90 15.18
N PHE A 829 12.94 3.90 15.26
CA PHE A 829 11.96 4.06 16.34
C PHE A 829 10.76 4.89 15.91
N GLU A 830 9.66 4.74 16.65
CA GLU A 830 8.43 5.52 16.51
C GLU A 830 7.91 5.97 17.88
N ILE A 831 7.23 7.12 17.86
CA ILE A 831 6.49 7.68 19.00
C ILE A 831 5.04 7.76 18.57
N ASP A 832 4.15 7.08 19.28
CA ASP A 832 2.70 7.05 19.04
C ASP A 832 1.92 6.71 20.33
N ASN A 833 0.60 6.62 20.23
CA ASN A 833 -0.31 6.29 21.33
C ASN A 833 -1.14 5.03 21.06
N ILE A 834 -0.64 4.11 20.25
CA ILE A 834 -1.38 2.90 19.91
C ILE A 834 -1.25 1.87 21.04
N PRO A 835 -2.36 1.45 21.67
CA PRO A 835 -2.34 0.61 22.85
C PRO A 835 -1.84 -0.82 22.59
N PHE A 836 -2.11 -1.37 21.42
CA PHE A 836 -1.81 -2.77 21.09
C PHE A 836 -0.46 -2.98 20.39
N LYS A 837 0.41 -1.97 20.39
CA LYS A 837 1.78 -2.01 19.81
C LYS A 837 1.86 -2.53 18.36
N TYR A 838 0.88 -2.23 17.53
CA TYR A 838 1.00 -2.48 16.09
C TYR A 838 1.56 -1.24 15.35
N ASP A 839 1.90 -1.41 14.07
CA ASP A 839 2.41 -0.30 13.25
C ASP A 839 1.32 0.78 13.07
N PRO A 840 1.59 2.06 13.39
CA PRO A 840 0.63 3.14 13.18
C PRO A 840 0.23 3.34 11.71
N GLU A 841 0.99 2.82 10.76
CA GLU A 841 0.63 2.83 9.33
C GLU A 841 -0.28 1.66 8.95
N ASP A 842 -0.36 0.62 9.77
CA ASP A 842 -1.25 -0.51 9.60
C ASP A 842 -2.65 -0.20 10.16
N ASN A 843 -3.69 -0.82 9.60
CA ASN A 843 -5.08 -0.73 10.07
C ASN A 843 -5.46 -1.90 11.00
N GLY A 844 -4.49 -2.50 11.67
CA GLY A 844 -4.75 -3.62 12.57
C GLY A 844 -4.66 -5.00 11.92
N ASN A 845 -4.05 -5.11 10.73
CA ASN A 845 -3.82 -6.41 10.10
C ASN A 845 -2.97 -7.30 11.01
N TYR A 846 -3.51 -8.44 11.40
CA TYR A 846 -2.85 -9.44 12.26
C TYR A 846 -2.33 -10.66 11.49
N SER A 847 -2.71 -10.81 10.22
CA SER A 847 -2.29 -11.92 9.37
C SER A 847 -1.01 -11.63 8.57
N GLY A 848 -0.50 -10.41 8.66
CA GLY A 848 0.71 -9.99 7.95
C GLY A 848 1.98 -10.14 8.77
N TYR A 849 3.12 -9.97 8.10
CA TYR A 849 4.40 -9.82 8.78
C TYR A 849 4.38 -8.63 9.74
N PRO A 850 5.09 -8.75 10.89
CA PRO A 850 5.37 -7.58 11.70
C PRO A 850 6.22 -6.61 10.89
N PHE A 851 6.06 -5.35 11.19
CA PHE A 851 6.90 -4.28 10.68
C PHE A 851 8.39 -4.58 10.94
N MET A 852 9.26 -4.43 9.93
CA MET A 852 10.68 -4.79 10.01
C MET A 852 11.55 -3.54 10.10
N ARG A 853 12.59 -3.58 10.95
CA ARG A 853 13.65 -2.58 11.06
C ARG A 853 14.91 -3.08 10.38
N TYR A 854 15.63 -2.17 9.71
CA TYR A 854 16.82 -2.50 8.95
C TYR A 854 18.05 -1.78 9.52
N PHE A 855 19.14 -2.52 9.70
CA PHE A 855 20.43 -2.02 10.13
C PHE A 855 21.47 -2.42 9.08
N SER A 856 21.88 -1.47 8.23
CA SER A 856 22.70 -1.72 7.06
C SER A 856 24.11 -1.19 7.25
N PHE A 857 25.10 -1.94 6.79
CA PHE A 857 26.50 -1.53 6.73
C PHE A 857 26.96 -1.66 5.28
N GLY A 858 27.55 -0.60 4.74
CA GLY A 858 27.87 -0.58 3.33
C GLY A 858 29.12 0.21 2.98
N VAL A 859 29.53 0.01 1.73
CA VAL A 859 30.65 0.69 1.10
C VAL A 859 30.26 1.27 -0.25
N ASN A 860 30.77 2.46 -0.55
CA ASN A 860 30.75 3.05 -1.89
C ASN A 860 32.18 3.20 -2.40
N LEU A 861 32.45 2.71 -3.60
CA LEU A 861 33.73 2.81 -4.27
C LEU A 861 33.54 3.52 -5.61
N ASN A 862 34.36 4.52 -5.89
CA ASN A 862 34.45 5.17 -7.20
C ASN A 862 35.89 5.06 -7.74
N PHE A 863 36.01 4.64 -9.00
CA PHE A 863 37.29 4.46 -9.70
C PHE A 863 37.40 5.40 -10.90
#